data_151bdca3bcea3e25b27e00bd4624d293
#
_entry.id   151bdca3bcea3e25b27e00bd4624d293
#
_cell.length_a   1.000
_cell.length_b   1.000
_cell.length_c   1.000
_cell.angle_alpha   90.00
_cell.angle_beta   90.00
_cell.angle_gamma   90.00
#
_symmetry.space_group_name_H-M   'P 1'
#
loop_
_entity.id
_entity.type
_entity.pdbx_description
1 polymer ?
#
loop_
_entity_poly.entity_id
_entity_poly.type
_entity_poly.pdbx_seq_one_letter_code
_entity_poly.pdbx_strand_id
1 'polypeptide(L)'
;MYKLSRMQFFKLTVLSSCFLFLQLSLLAQDAVIKGKITDLKTKESLIGVNITTQNNNSSISDLNGAYELKLAEGNYTLTYSYVGYQDLTKTVELKANEILEIDISLEEEAQNVLGDELVITGSLFQKKASEEVISIEVIKPRLIQNTNATRIDEAFRRVSGVNVADGQANIRGGSGWAYGVGSRVGFVMDGQTILSPDRGDIKWTMLPIETVGQIEVLKGASSVLYGSSAMNGTINLQSIVPTKKPQMRFTSFLSFYGPPKRRETKWWDIPQPSTGFSFMRAHKVSNHFEYNVGASFYIQNQQYQDGLEYLSRVTYRTKWISKKNERLSWGIAGSLIYNRETEFFYWQNNREGSLKPAANNVFSNIRLTVDPYLTVFDKKGNKHELLTRTYFNRPSFNTKTILENIDYRFTKQWREKNLTIIAGANNQFMWINVPAFQGDPNKIANLFAGYMQLDKKYKNLTLSGGVRFETFAYQNKAGVTGSEFRDANGKLKFYLPGQWRGGLNYQVSKKAAIRFNIGQAYRFPSFAERYVNEQVGNSNFNISIPVVNPIRDTFYITYRDSSVSRSTLAILPNGDLIPEYGWTAEFGYQQKLFSKNKKYSGLIDMAFFWQQYKNLVDFGVNLSDETVNSIVKLRAENITDARIAGLDISFKHAITHKKHAVNIMTGYTYTLPIVVDKYLGYNLDKIGPYFGAFFKYMFRPITGDTASYVLKYRNRHLVTLDFEYVFDNKLTIGVDARYYSNQENFDKLFLAIPGAGIDEYYKTMPKNGNFIVNARAFYTLKQRHTLGFIVKNLTNREYWLRVGRLEPPINFTMQYRFEL
;
A
#
# COMPACT_ATOMS: atom_id res chain seq x y z
N MET A 1 -9.25 59.74 -72.35
CA MET A 1 -9.13 60.21 -70.90
C MET A 1 -10.34 59.95 -70.08
N TYR A 2 -11.10 58.82 -70.22
CA TYR A 2 -12.29 58.55 -69.42
C TYR A 2 -12.35 57.16 -68.79
N LYS A 3 -11.25 56.43 -68.85
CA LYS A 3 -11.20 55.07 -68.24
C LYS A 3 -10.38 54.99 -66.90
N LEU A 4 -9.67 56.09 -66.51
CA LEU A 4 -8.89 56.11 -65.28
C LEU A 4 -9.71 56.54 -64.05
N SER A 5 -10.79 57.22 -64.15
CA SER A 5 -11.57 57.72 -63.01
C SER A 5 -12.47 56.66 -62.31
N ARG A 6 -12.95 55.66 -63.06
CA ARG A 6 -13.80 54.60 -62.44
C ARG A 6 -12.99 53.63 -61.61
N MET A 7 -11.79 53.33 -61.94
CA MET A 7 -10.90 52.41 -61.22
C MET A 7 -10.34 53.03 -59.94
N GLN A 8 -10.11 54.35 -59.92
CA GLN A 8 -9.73 55.04 -58.68
C GLN A 8 -10.88 55.23 -57.72
N PHE A 9 -12.14 55.46 -58.24
CA PHE A 9 -13.30 55.51 -57.36
C PHE A 9 -13.63 54.16 -56.75
N PHE A 10 -13.50 53.02 -57.48
CA PHE A 10 -13.71 51.69 -56.98
C PHE A 10 -12.65 51.29 -55.97
N LYS A 11 -11.37 51.70 -56.15
CA LYS A 11 -10.34 51.42 -55.11
C LYS A 11 -10.56 52.26 -53.85
N LEU A 12 -11.00 53.49 -53.94
CA LEU A 12 -11.31 54.36 -52.82
C LEU A 12 -12.50 53.82 -52.00
N THR A 13 -13.56 53.33 -52.72
CA THR A 13 -14.78 52.76 -52.07
C THR A 13 -14.47 51.42 -51.36
N VAL A 14 -13.62 50.57 -51.93
CA VAL A 14 -13.20 49.30 -51.34
C VAL A 14 -12.27 49.58 -50.17
N LEU A 15 -11.31 50.52 -50.24
CA LEU A 15 -10.48 50.91 -49.12
C LEU A 15 -11.27 51.53 -47.97
N SER A 16 -12.25 52.40 -48.29
CA SER A 16 -13.15 53.02 -47.31
C SER A 16 -14.07 51.97 -46.61
N SER A 17 -14.58 50.97 -47.36
CA SER A 17 -15.36 49.88 -46.78
C SER A 17 -14.49 48.95 -45.93
N CYS A 18 -13.23 48.62 -46.32
CA CYS A 18 -12.30 47.86 -45.48
C CYS A 18 -11.90 48.62 -44.21
N PHE A 19 -11.75 49.97 -44.29
CA PHE A 19 -11.45 50.81 -43.14
C PHE A 19 -12.65 50.91 -42.16
N LEU A 20 -13.88 50.95 -42.68
CA LEU A 20 -15.10 50.89 -41.85
C LEU A 20 -15.29 49.51 -41.18
N PHE A 21 -14.97 48.39 -41.87
CA PHE A 21 -15.00 47.06 -41.27
C PHE A 21 -13.87 46.84 -40.25
N LEU A 22 -12.70 47.48 -40.43
CA LEU A 22 -11.62 47.45 -39.44
C LEU A 22 -11.95 48.27 -38.17
N GLN A 23 -12.74 49.32 -38.27
CA GLN A 23 -13.17 50.11 -37.11
C GLN A 23 -14.29 49.45 -36.29
N LEU A 24 -15.09 48.57 -36.89
CA LEU A 24 -16.13 47.83 -36.18
C LEU A 24 -15.58 46.63 -35.36
N SER A 25 -14.35 46.21 -35.60
CA SER A 25 -13.67 45.12 -34.83
C SER A 25 -12.95 45.66 -33.57
N LEU A 26 -12.94 46.98 -33.32
CA LEU A 26 -12.18 47.60 -32.23
C LEU A 26 -13.01 47.99 -31.00
N LEU A 27 -14.31 47.58 -30.94
CA LEU A 27 -15.16 47.96 -29.79
C LEU A 27 -15.79 46.79 -29.05
N ALA A 28 -15.19 45.63 -29.06
CA ALA A 28 -15.52 44.60 -28.08
C ALA A 28 -14.75 44.93 -26.81
N GLN A 29 -15.30 45.77 -25.96
CA GLN A 29 -14.73 46.07 -24.64
C GLN A 29 -15.16 45.00 -23.68
N ASP A 30 -14.20 44.16 -23.22
CA ASP A 30 -14.44 43.06 -22.33
C ASP A 30 -14.90 43.56 -20.95
N ALA A 31 -15.94 42.96 -20.43
CA ALA A 31 -16.31 43.03 -19.02
C ALA A 31 -15.43 42.09 -18.18
N VAL A 32 -15.25 42.41 -16.93
CA VAL A 32 -14.41 41.63 -16.02
C VAL A 32 -15.24 41.12 -14.84
N ILE A 33 -15.27 39.80 -14.65
CA ILE A 33 -15.76 39.19 -13.40
C ILE A 33 -14.56 38.90 -12.52
N LYS A 34 -14.56 39.39 -11.30
CA LYS A 34 -13.54 39.06 -10.30
C LYS A 34 -14.18 38.76 -8.96
N GLY A 35 -13.47 38.13 -8.07
CA GLY A 35 -13.94 37.86 -6.70
C GLY A 35 -13.05 36.86 -6.00
N LYS A 36 -13.48 36.44 -4.82
CA LYS A 36 -12.77 35.50 -3.97
C LYS A 36 -13.61 34.25 -3.70
N ILE A 37 -12.97 33.09 -3.74
CA ILE A 37 -13.61 31.80 -3.49
C ILE A 37 -13.09 31.24 -2.17
N THR A 38 -14.00 30.91 -1.26
CA THR A 38 -13.69 30.41 0.08
C THR A 38 -14.48 29.14 0.39
N ASP A 39 -14.02 28.37 1.34
CA ASP A 39 -14.80 27.32 1.97
C ASP A 39 -15.92 27.89 2.82
N LEU A 40 -17.13 27.34 2.71
CA LEU A 40 -18.31 27.86 3.40
C LEU A 40 -18.20 27.78 4.94
N LYS A 41 -17.56 26.70 5.46
CA LYS A 41 -17.46 26.44 6.91
C LYS A 41 -16.19 27.04 7.52
N THR A 42 -15.04 26.79 6.87
CA THR A 42 -13.74 27.19 7.42
C THR A 42 -13.36 28.62 7.07
N LYS A 43 -14.01 29.21 6.06
CA LYS A 43 -13.69 30.52 5.45
C LYS A 43 -12.26 30.59 4.89
N GLU A 44 -11.64 29.44 4.67
CA GLU A 44 -10.34 29.37 4.02
C GLU A 44 -10.46 29.63 2.52
N SER A 45 -9.47 30.32 1.96
CA SER A 45 -9.38 30.55 0.52
C SER A 45 -9.18 29.24 -0.23
N LEU A 46 -10.00 28.99 -1.24
CA LEU A 46 -9.91 27.80 -2.07
C LEU A 46 -9.05 28.09 -3.32
N ILE A 47 -7.90 27.45 -3.39
CA ILE A 47 -6.92 27.60 -4.44
C ILE A 47 -7.23 26.60 -5.55
N GLY A 48 -7.25 27.07 -6.81
CA GLY A 48 -7.43 26.17 -7.93
C GLY A 48 -8.84 25.75 -8.23
N VAL A 49 -9.84 26.47 -7.69
CA VAL A 49 -11.24 26.34 -8.11
C VAL A 49 -11.36 26.68 -9.59
N ASN A 50 -12.03 25.86 -10.35
CA ASN A 50 -12.29 26.06 -11.76
C ASN A 50 -13.59 26.83 -11.95
N ILE A 51 -13.53 27.97 -12.64
CA ILE A 51 -14.66 28.81 -13.01
C ILE A 51 -14.85 28.65 -14.51
N THR A 52 -15.98 28.08 -14.96
CA THR A 52 -16.28 27.86 -16.37
C THR A 52 -17.59 28.50 -16.78
N THR A 53 -17.67 29.01 -18.00
CA THR A 53 -18.91 29.46 -18.60
C THR A 53 -19.49 28.39 -19.53
N GLN A 54 -20.76 28.53 -19.92
CA GLN A 54 -21.39 27.66 -20.93
C GLN A 54 -20.66 27.68 -22.30
N ASN A 55 -19.90 28.73 -22.58
CA ASN A 55 -19.13 28.92 -23.82
C ASN A 55 -17.68 28.47 -23.71
N ASN A 56 -17.32 27.71 -22.67
CA ASN A 56 -15.97 27.19 -22.36
C ASN A 56 -14.90 28.24 -22.04
N ASN A 57 -15.26 29.49 -21.78
CA ASN A 57 -14.31 30.42 -21.16
C ASN A 57 -14.06 29.98 -19.72
N SER A 58 -12.82 30.03 -19.28
CA SER A 58 -12.45 29.54 -17.95
C SER A 58 -11.44 30.43 -17.23
N SER A 59 -11.52 30.45 -15.93
CA SER A 59 -10.54 31.05 -15.02
C SER A 59 -10.32 30.10 -13.83
N ILE A 60 -9.32 30.42 -13.02
CA ILE A 60 -8.94 29.59 -11.87
C ILE A 60 -8.59 30.52 -10.71
N SER A 61 -9.08 30.15 -9.52
CA SER A 61 -8.70 30.88 -8.31
C SER A 61 -7.21 30.68 -7.98
N ASP A 62 -6.57 31.78 -7.63
CA ASP A 62 -5.17 31.83 -7.21
C ASP A 62 -4.96 31.35 -5.76
N LEU A 63 -3.76 31.54 -5.22
CA LEU A 63 -3.37 31.14 -3.86
C LEU A 63 -4.19 31.82 -2.75
N ASN A 64 -4.78 32.98 -3.04
CA ASN A 64 -5.65 33.73 -2.14
C ASN A 64 -7.14 33.42 -2.37
N GLY A 65 -7.44 32.50 -3.27
CA GLY A 65 -8.80 32.20 -3.74
C GLY A 65 -9.36 33.26 -4.70
N ALA A 66 -8.55 34.24 -5.12
CA ALA A 66 -8.99 35.28 -6.04
C ALA A 66 -9.05 34.75 -7.47
N TYR A 67 -10.04 35.19 -8.25
CA TYR A 67 -10.19 34.86 -9.65
C TYR A 67 -10.56 36.07 -10.48
N GLU A 68 -10.22 36.04 -11.74
CA GLU A 68 -10.58 37.03 -12.75
C GLU A 68 -10.93 36.34 -14.04
N LEU A 69 -12.05 36.74 -14.68
CA LEU A 69 -12.52 36.23 -15.96
C LEU A 69 -12.96 37.38 -16.85
N LYS A 70 -12.35 37.51 -18.02
CA LYS A 70 -12.68 38.52 -19.02
C LYS A 70 -13.65 37.93 -20.03
N LEU A 71 -14.79 38.61 -20.27
CA LEU A 71 -15.87 38.15 -21.12
C LEU A 71 -16.46 39.37 -21.87
N ALA A 72 -16.97 39.13 -23.08
CA ALA A 72 -17.75 40.14 -23.75
C ALA A 72 -19.09 40.41 -23.01
N GLU A 73 -19.81 41.48 -23.31
CA GLU A 73 -21.15 41.70 -22.78
C GLU A 73 -22.09 40.54 -23.13
N GLY A 74 -22.99 40.19 -22.22
CA GLY A 74 -23.95 39.12 -22.40
C GLY A 74 -24.33 38.36 -21.14
N ASN A 75 -25.20 37.35 -21.31
CA ASN A 75 -25.64 36.49 -20.22
C ASN A 75 -24.77 35.24 -20.11
N TYR A 76 -24.23 35.03 -18.92
CA TYR A 76 -23.35 33.88 -18.64
C TYR A 76 -23.83 33.08 -17.44
N THR A 77 -23.76 31.76 -17.59
CA THR A 77 -23.89 30.83 -16.44
C THR A 77 -22.48 30.39 -16.03
N LEU A 78 -22.03 30.87 -14.91
CA LEU A 78 -20.75 30.50 -14.32
C LEU A 78 -20.91 29.23 -13.49
N THR A 79 -20.05 28.25 -13.70
CA THR A 79 -19.96 27.06 -12.87
C THR A 79 -18.63 27.10 -12.10
N TYR A 80 -18.72 27.12 -10.79
CA TYR A 80 -17.58 27.03 -9.88
C TYR A 80 -17.44 25.58 -9.45
N SER A 81 -16.37 24.92 -9.83
CA SER A 81 -16.13 23.52 -9.50
C SER A 81 -14.77 23.33 -8.84
N TYR A 82 -14.75 22.58 -7.75
CA TYR A 82 -13.54 22.24 -7.03
C TYR A 82 -13.63 20.82 -6.47
N VAL A 83 -12.54 20.09 -6.58
CA VAL A 83 -12.49 18.69 -6.14
C VAL A 83 -12.79 18.59 -4.65
N GLY A 84 -13.84 17.86 -4.28
CA GLY A 84 -14.31 17.72 -2.89
C GLY A 84 -15.38 18.73 -2.46
N TYR A 85 -15.81 19.60 -3.38
CA TYR A 85 -16.85 20.59 -3.13
C TYR A 85 -18.04 20.40 -4.08
N GLN A 86 -19.22 20.85 -3.65
CA GLN A 86 -20.40 20.87 -4.51
C GLN A 86 -20.21 21.94 -5.58
N ASP A 87 -20.52 21.59 -6.84
CA ASP A 87 -20.53 22.56 -7.92
C ASP A 87 -21.59 23.63 -7.63
N LEU A 88 -21.20 24.88 -7.72
CA LEU A 88 -22.09 26.02 -7.60
C LEU A 88 -22.25 26.69 -8.96
N THR A 89 -23.49 26.88 -9.40
CA THR A 89 -23.79 27.64 -10.62
C THR A 89 -24.41 28.98 -10.30
N LYS A 90 -23.98 30.04 -11.02
CA LYS A 90 -24.52 31.39 -10.88
C LYS A 90 -24.68 32.02 -12.24
N THR A 91 -25.87 32.50 -12.53
CA THR A 91 -26.15 33.24 -13.79
C THR A 91 -25.92 34.72 -13.53
N VAL A 92 -25.21 35.37 -14.45
CA VAL A 92 -24.89 36.80 -14.43
C VAL A 92 -25.14 37.42 -15.79
N GLU A 93 -25.56 38.67 -15.80
CA GLU A 93 -25.64 39.54 -16.98
C GLU A 93 -24.50 40.55 -16.91
N LEU A 94 -23.70 40.64 -17.96
CA LEU A 94 -22.57 41.55 -18.06
C LEU A 94 -22.81 42.64 -19.08
N LYS A 95 -22.53 43.88 -18.70
CA LYS A 95 -22.54 45.04 -19.58
C LYS A 95 -21.13 45.35 -20.04
N ALA A 96 -20.97 45.97 -21.18
CA ALA A 96 -19.67 46.43 -21.70
C ALA A 96 -18.92 47.27 -20.67
N ASN A 97 -17.63 46.96 -20.45
CA ASN A 97 -16.75 47.61 -19.47
C ASN A 97 -17.13 47.41 -17.96
N GLU A 98 -18.08 46.52 -17.67
CA GLU A 98 -18.46 46.28 -16.28
C GLU A 98 -17.39 45.49 -15.55
N ILE A 99 -17.08 45.89 -14.33
CA ILE A 99 -16.33 45.07 -13.36
C ILE A 99 -17.30 44.52 -12.34
N LEU A 100 -17.66 43.25 -12.48
CA LEU A 100 -18.57 42.58 -11.57
C LEU A 100 -17.79 41.81 -10.50
N GLU A 101 -17.96 42.17 -9.24
CA GLU A 101 -17.28 41.49 -8.14
C GLU A 101 -18.21 40.47 -7.51
N ILE A 102 -17.81 39.18 -7.48
CA ILE A 102 -18.61 38.08 -7.00
C ILE A 102 -17.77 37.18 -6.09
N ASP A 103 -18.01 37.28 -4.79
CA ASP A 103 -17.42 36.34 -3.83
C ASP A 103 -18.27 35.08 -3.74
N ILE A 104 -17.62 33.93 -3.71
CA ILE A 104 -18.22 32.60 -3.69
C ILE A 104 -17.75 31.84 -2.45
N SER A 105 -18.70 31.21 -1.75
CA SER A 105 -18.40 30.22 -0.72
C SER A 105 -18.87 28.87 -1.20
N LEU A 106 -17.95 27.94 -1.46
CA LEU A 106 -18.28 26.58 -1.83
C LEU A 106 -18.52 25.73 -0.58
N GLU A 107 -19.53 24.91 -0.64
CA GLU A 107 -19.79 23.92 0.38
C GLU A 107 -19.04 22.65 0.07
N GLU A 108 -18.28 22.15 1.06
CA GLU A 108 -17.62 20.87 0.97
C GLU A 108 -18.66 19.78 0.63
N GLU A 109 -18.43 19.03 -0.45
CA GLU A 109 -19.29 17.91 -0.77
C GLU A 109 -19.27 16.96 0.42
N ALA A 110 -20.44 16.80 1.08
CA ALA A 110 -20.53 15.93 2.25
C ALA A 110 -19.88 14.59 1.88
N GLN A 111 -18.78 14.24 2.55
CA GLN A 111 -17.96 13.01 2.30
C GLN A 111 -18.75 11.70 2.50
N ASN A 112 -20.07 11.77 2.43
CA ASN A 112 -21.00 10.68 2.70
C ASN A 112 -21.40 9.87 1.45
N VAL A 113 -20.94 10.28 0.26
CA VAL A 113 -21.15 9.47 -0.95
C VAL A 113 -19.97 8.53 -1.11
N LEU A 114 -20.19 7.26 -0.83
CA LEU A 114 -19.20 6.22 -1.02
C LEU A 114 -18.73 6.18 -2.48
N GLY A 115 -17.41 6.10 -2.68
CA GLY A 115 -16.77 6.09 -4.01
C GLY A 115 -16.37 7.47 -4.54
N ASP A 116 -16.70 8.57 -3.84
CA ASP A 116 -16.26 9.92 -4.19
C ASP A 116 -15.12 10.42 -3.28
N GLU A 117 -14.50 9.49 -2.51
CA GLU A 117 -13.31 9.78 -1.75
C GLU A 117 -12.19 10.29 -2.67
N LEU A 118 -11.46 11.31 -2.20
CA LEU A 118 -10.31 11.85 -2.94
C LEU A 118 -9.10 10.97 -2.73
N VAL A 119 -8.46 10.60 -3.82
CA VAL A 119 -7.28 9.72 -3.85
C VAL A 119 -6.19 10.31 -4.72
N ILE A 120 -4.94 9.94 -4.44
CA ILE A 120 -3.76 10.37 -5.20
C ILE A 120 -2.91 9.21 -5.71
N THR A 121 -3.05 8.00 -5.15
CA THR A 121 -2.13 6.88 -5.41
C THR A 121 -2.14 6.41 -6.86
N GLY A 122 -3.29 6.44 -7.50
CA GLY A 122 -3.41 5.98 -8.90
C GLY A 122 -2.79 6.91 -9.93
N SER A 123 -2.60 8.20 -9.60
CA SER A 123 -2.26 9.22 -10.58
C SER A 123 -1.24 10.26 -10.10
N LEU A 124 -0.82 10.27 -8.82
CA LEU A 124 0.03 11.27 -8.15
C LEU A 124 -0.58 12.69 -8.12
N PHE A 125 -1.85 12.84 -8.47
CA PHE A 125 -2.63 14.05 -8.25
C PHE A 125 -4.03 13.67 -7.77
N GLN A 126 -4.70 14.62 -7.10
CA GLN A 126 -5.97 14.40 -6.43
C GLN A 126 -7.11 14.23 -7.44
N LYS A 127 -7.86 13.15 -7.35
CA LYS A 127 -9.10 12.89 -8.07
C LYS A 127 -10.06 11.97 -7.30
N LYS A 128 -11.29 11.84 -7.74
CA LYS A 128 -12.28 10.92 -7.11
C LYS A 128 -11.89 9.47 -7.35
N ALA A 129 -12.02 8.61 -6.34
CA ALA A 129 -11.75 7.18 -6.45
C ALA A 129 -12.56 6.52 -7.58
N SER A 130 -13.81 7.00 -7.80
CA SER A 130 -14.66 6.52 -8.89
C SER A 130 -14.17 6.88 -10.30
N GLU A 131 -13.22 7.78 -10.45
CA GLU A 131 -12.62 8.17 -11.74
C GLU A 131 -11.28 7.47 -11.99
N GLU A 132 -10.79 6.68 -11.02
CA GLU A 132 -9.56 5.92 -11.19
C GLU A 132 -9.73 4.77 -12.18
N VAL A 133 -8.69 4.55 -12.98
CA VAL A 133 -8.66 3.47 -13.99
C VAL A 133 -8.31 2.10 -13.39
N ILE A 134 -7.90 2.06 -12.14
CA ILE A 134 -7.47 0.89 -11.39
C ILE A 134 -8.24 0.80 -10.07
N SER A 135 -8.46 -0.40 -9.55
CA SER A 135 -9.11 -0.61 -8.25
C SER A 135 -8.33 0.07 -7.13
N ILE A 136 -8.99 0.95 -6.40
CA ILE A 136 -8.44 1.60 -5.21
C ILE A 136 -9.43 1.52 -4.06
N GLU A 137 -8.93 1.24 -2.87
CA GLU A 137 -9.72 1.22 -1.66
C GLU A 137 -9.15 2.17 -0.61
N VAL A 138 -10.04 2.91 0.04
CA VAL A 138 -9.69 3.94 1.02
C VAL A 138 -10.08 3.47 2.42
N ILE A 139 -9.11 3.51 3.34
CA ILE A 139 -9.30 3.26 4.77
C ILE A 139 -9.21 4.60 5.50
N LYS A 140 -10.30 4.97 6.17
CA LYS A 140 -10.36 6.20 6.97
C LYS A 140 -9.80 5.98 8.39
N PRO A 141 -9.24 7.00 9.05
CA PRO A 141 -8.63 6.90 10.38
C PRO A 141 -9.57 6.31 11.44
N ARG A 142 -10.86 6.63 11.39
CA ARG A 142 -11.86 6.11 12.35
C ARG A 142 -11.89 4.58 12.39
N LEU A 143 -11.76 3.91 11.24
CA LEU A 143 -11.73 2.45 11.18
C LEU A 143 -10.52 1.89 11.94
N ILE A 144 -9.37 2.54 11.78
CA ILE A 144 -8.13 2.16 12.47
C ILE A 144 -8.26 2.35 13.98
N GLN A 145 -8.80 3.49 14.41
CA GLN A 145 -8.95 3.86 15.81
C GLN A 145 -9.92 2.95 16.58
N ASN A 146 -11.00 2.54 15.93
CA ASN A 146 -12.04 1.70 16.53
C ASN A 146 -11.65 0.21 16.61
N THR A 147 -10.42 -0.16 16.29
CA THR A 147 -9.93 -1.54 16.34
C THR A 147 -8.79 -1.75 17.32
N ASN A 148 -8.37 -0.69 17.99
CA ASN A 148 -7.14 -0.68 18.79
C ASN A 148 -5.98 -1.36 18.03
N ALA A 149 -5.82 -1.00 16.76
CA ALA A 149 -4.67 -1.46 16.00
C ALA A 149 -3.42 -0.77 16.55
N THR A 150 -2.51 -1.54 17.10
CA THR A 150 -1.17 -1.03 17.50
C THR A 150 -0.25 -0.96 16.31
N ARG A 151 -0.50 -1.81 15.30
CA ARG A 151 0.19 -1.84 14.01
C ARG A 151 -0.82 -1.64 12.88
N ILE A 152 -0.39 -0.95 11.85
CA ILE A 152 -1.28 -0.59 10.75
C ILE A 152 -1.70 -1.80 9.89
N ASP A 153 -0.93 -2.90 9.89
CA ASP A 153 -1.26 -4.13 9.18
C ASP A 153 -2.59 -4.76 9.64
N GLU A 154 -2.99 -4.52 10.89
CA GLU A 154 -4.29 -4.96 11.38
C GLU A 154 -5.47 -4.25 10.66
N ALA A 155 -5.28 -3.00 10.22
CA ALA A 155 -6.30 -2.27 9.48
C ALA A 155 -6.58 -2.88 8.10
N PHE A 156 -5.56 -3.45 7.46
CA PHE A 156 -5.70 -4.07 6.14
C PHE A 156 -6.50 -5.38 6.16
N ARG A 157 -6.68 -5.97 7.33
CA ARG A 157 -7.49 -7.19 7.46
C ARG A 157 -8.96 -6.99 7.07
N ARG A 158 -9.42 -5.73 6.89
CA ARG A 158 -10.78 -5.36 6.45
C ARG A 158 -10.89 -5.03 4.98
N VAL A 159 -9.76 -4.91 4.30
CA VAL A 159 -9.70 -4.60 2.87
C VAL A 159 -9.91 -5.87 2.06
N SER A 160 -10.87 -5.85 1.14
CA SER A 160 -11.08 -6.93 0.19
C SER A 160 -9.80 -7.23 -0.58
N GLY A 161 -9.46 -8.51 -0.79
CA GLY A 161 -8.28 -8.93 -1.54
C GLY A 161 -6.94 -8.69 -0.86
N VAL A 162 -6.91 -8.17 0.37
CA VAL A 162 -5.67 -7.93 1.11
C VAL A 162 -5.53 -8.90 2.28
N ASN A 163 -4.39 -9.53 2.37
CA ASN A 163 -3.98 -10.35 3.50
C ASN A 163 -2.59 -9.95 3.98
N VAL A 164 -2.34 -10.04 5.28
CA VAL A 164 -1.01 -9.88 5.87
C VAL A 164 -0.74 -11.12 6.71
N ALA A 165 0.23 -11.91 6.28
CA ALA A 165 0.67 -13.10 6.97
C ALA A 165 2.10 -12.89 7.46
N ASP A 166 2.29 -12.95 8.78
CA ASP A 166 3.59 -12.76 9.44
C ASP A 166 4.36 -11.52 8.91
N GLY A 167 3.67 -10.37 8.87
CA GLY A 167 4.25 -9.11 8.41
C GLY A 167 4.41 -8.96 6.89
N GLN A 168 4.07 -9.96 6.10
CA GLN A 168 4.16 -9.88 4.64
C GLN A 168 2.82 -9.57 4.00
N ALA A 169 2.73 -8.41 3.33
CA ALA A 169 1.51 -7.99 2.65
C ALA A 169 1.30 -8.78 1.36
N ASN A 170 0.07 -9.19 1.15
CA ASN A 170 -0.39 -9.90 -0.04
C ASN A 170 -1.65 -9.25 -0.58
N ILE A 171 -1.61 -8.79 -1.83
CA ILE A 171 -2.76 -8.25 -2.54
C ILE A 171 -3.15 -9.26 -3.64
N ARG A 172 -4.41 -9.72 -3.63
CA ARG A 172 -4.99 -10.62 -4.65
C ARG A 172 -4.15 -11.88 -4.91
N GLY A 173 -3.52 -12.45 -3.87
CA GLY A 173 -2.72 -13.66 -4.00
C GLY A 173 -1.35 -13.47 -4.66
N GLY A 174 -0.96 -12.24 -5.04
CA GLY A 174 0.28 -11.98 -5.77
C GLY A 174 1.56 -12.21 -4.96
N SER A 175 1.48 -12.18 -3.64
CA SER A 175 2.58 -12.52 -2.74
C SER A 175 2.20 -13.70 -1.85
N GLY A 176 3.18 -14.53 -1.46
CA GLY A 176 3.07 -15.47 -0.35
C GLY A 176 3.95 -15.03 0.80
N TRP A 177 4.05 -15.82 1.84
CA TRP A 177 5.09 -15.64 2.84
C TRP A 177 6.44 -16.08 2.27
N ALA A 178 7.43 -15.23 2.34
CA ALA A 178 8.78 -15.43 1.82
C ALA A 178 9.84 -15.10 2.90
N TYR A 179 9.65 -15.64 4.10
CA TYR A 179 10.59 -15.52 5.22
C TYR A 179 10.92 -14.05 5.60
N GLY A 180 9.99 -13.14 5.35
CA GLY A 180 10.15 -11.71 5.69
C GLY A 180 11.09 -10.94 4.76
N VAL A 181 11.27 -11.38 3.52
CA VAL A 181 12.07 -10.68 2.51
C VAL A 181 11.28 -10.49 1.20
N GLY A 182 11.67 -9.51 0.42
CA GLY A 182 11.21 -9.36 -0.96
C GLY A 182 9.73 -9.06 -1.13
N SER A 183 9.23 -7.92 -0.63
CA SER A 183 7.84 -7.51 -0.87
C SER A 183 7.56 -7.29 -2.36
N ARG A 184 6.38 -7.75 -2.83
CA ARG A 184 5.81 -7.44 -4.15
C ARG A 184 4.71 -6.38 -4.08
N VAL A 185 4.50 -5.83 -2.89
CA VAL A 185 3.59 -4.70 -2.64
C VAL A 185 4.44 -3.48 -2.32
N GLY A 186 4.26 -2.42 -3.10
CA GLY A 186 4.88 -1.13 -2.85
C GLY A 186 4.30 -0.48 -1.58
N PHE A 187 5.14 0.17 -0.82
CA PHE A 187 4.71 0.86 0.38
C PHE A 187 5.24 2.29 0.38
N VAL A 188 4.32 3.25 0.52
CA VAL A 188 4.60 4.68 0.35
C VAL A 188 3.97 5.47 1.49
N MET A 189 4.66 6.50 1.95
CA MET A 189 4.13 7.48 2.88
C MET A 189 4.45 8.89 2.39
N ASP A 190 3.42 9.71 2.23
CA ASP A 190 3.54 11.09 1.72
C ASP A 190 4.38 11.19 0.43
N GLY A 191 4.23 10.19 -0.46
CA GLY A 191 4.92 10.14 -1.74
C GLY A 191 6.31 9.51 -1.73
N GLN A 192 6.83 9.07 -0.59
CA GLN A 192 8.15 8.46 -0.43
C GLN A 192 8.03 6.98 -0.10
N THR A 193 8.85 6.12 -0.75
CA THR A 193 8.92 4.69 -0.42
C THR A 193 9.46 4.46 0.99
N ILE A 194 8.94 3.45 1.66
CA ILE A 194 9.33 3.07 3.04
C ILE A 194 9.69 1.60 3.19
N LEU A 195 9.98 0.91 2.08
CA LEU A 195 10.52 -0.45 2.13
C LEU A 195 11.95 -0.42 2.66
N SER A 196 12.34 -1.43 3.43
CA SER A 196 13.71 -1.55 3.92
C SER A 196 14.67 -1.84 2.76
N PRO A 197 15.82 -1.15 2.67
CA PRO A 197 16.74 -1.32 1.56
C PRO A 197 17.43 -2.69 1.52
N ASP A 198 17.65 -3.30 2.68
CA ASP A 198 18.34 -4.58 2.84
C ASP A 198 17.47 -5.78 2.50
N ARG A 199 16.24 -5.82 3.01
CA ARG A 199 15.31 -6.94 2.86
C ARG A 199 14.21 -6.69 1.82
N GLY A 200 13.97 -5.44 1.44
CA GLY A 200 12.84 -5.10 0.58
C GLY A 200 11.49 -5.38 1.21
N ASP A 201 11.40 -5.38 2.55
CA ASP A 201 10.19 -5.68 3.30
C ASP A 201 9.56 -4.42 3.93
N ILE A 202 8.33 -4.58 4.40
CA ILE A 202 7.59 -3.53 5.08
C ILE A 202 7.89 -3.59 6.58
N LYS A 203 8.45 -2.52 7.13
CA LYS A 203 8.65 -2.38 8.57
C LYS A 203 7.42 -1.71 9.19
N TRP A 204 6.44 -2.50 9.61
CA TRP A 204 5.14 -2.02 10.10
C TRP A 204 5.24 -1.07 11.29
N THR A 205 6.25 -1.24 12.12
CA THR A 205 6.54 -0.34 13.27
C THR A 205 6.96 1.07 12.85
N MET A 206 7.41 1.26 11.60
CA MET A 206 7.72 2.60 11.07
C MET A 206 6.49 3.46 10.79
N LEU A 207 5.33 2.85 10.66
CA LEU A 207 4.14 3.52 10.18
C LEU A 207 3.42 4.23 11.31
N PRO A 208 3.32 5.57 11.27
CA PRO A 208 2.79 6.38 12.36
C PRO A 208 1.26 6.38 12.34
N ILE A 209 0.66 5.31 12.85
CA ILE A 209 -0.80 5.13 12.89
C ILE A 209 -1.54 6.31 13.55
N GLU A 210 -0.87 7.02 14.46
CA GLU A 210 -1.40 8.19 15.16
C GLU A 210 -1.58 9.41 14.27
N THR A 211 -0.72 9.59 13.24
CA THR A 211 -0.73 10.77 12.36
C THR A 211 -1.28 10.48 10.97
N VAL A 212 -1.78 9.26 10.72
CA VAL A 212 -2.40 8.92 9.44
C VAL A 212 -3.73 9.62 9.27
N GLY A 213 -3.89 10.33 8.14
CA GLY A 213 -5.12 10.96 7.70
C GLY A 213 -5.93 10.10 6.73
N GLN A 214 -5.27 9.28 5.91
CA GLN A 214 -5.88 8.37 4.95
C GLN A 214 -4.91 7.28 4.54
N ILE A 215 -5.43 6.08 4.26
CA ILE A 215 -4.68 5.01 3.62
C ILE A 215 -5.38 4.64 2.33
N GLU A 216 -4.61 4.57 1.26
CA GLU A 216 -5.08 4.15 -0.05
C GLU A 216 -4.40 2.82 -0.43
N VAL A 217 -5.21 1.84 -0.82
CA VAL A 217 -4.74 0.53 -1.29
C VAL A 217 -5.05 0.40 -2.76
N LEU A 218 -4.04 0.53 -3.59
CA LEU A 218 -4.12 0.34 -5.03
C LEU A 218 -3.89 -1.13 -5.35
N LYS A 219 -4.81 -1.78 -6.06
CA LYS A 219 -4.78 -3.23 -6.33
C LYS A 219 -4.43 -3.51 -7.80
N GLY A 220 -3.18 -3.89 -8.06
CA GLY A 220 -2.67 -4.20 -9.41
C GLY A 220 -1.34 -3.50 -9.71
N ALA A 221 -0.81 -3.67 -10.92
CA ALA A 221 0.50 -3.13 -11.28
C ALA A 221 0.56 -1.60 -11.14
N SER A 222 1.45 -1.11 -10.29
CA SER A 222 1.67 0.31 -10.02
C SER A 222 3.15 0.73 -10.11
N SER A 223 3.98 -0.16 -10.65
CA SER A 223 5.42 0.05 -10.74
C SER A 223 5.81 1.27 -11.58
N VAL A 224 4.99 1.69 -12.53
CA VAL A 224 5.25 2.91 -13.33
C VAL A 224 5.44 4.13 -12.44
N LEU A 225 4.62 4.31 -11.40
CA LEU A 225 4.72 5.45 -10.49
C LEU A 225 5.65 5.20 -9.30
N TYR A 226 5.66 3.96 -8.80
CA TYR A 226 6.28 3.64 -7.51
C TYR A 226 7.53 2.75 -7.62
N GLY A 227 7.88 2.32 -8.85
CA GLY A 227 9.09 1.55 -9.13
C GLY A 227 9.02 0.09 -8.74
N SER A 228 10.19 -0.50 -8.56
CA SER A 228 10.38 -1.87 -8.11
C SER A 228 9.57 -2.17 -6.84
N SER A 229 9.11 -3.41 -6.70
CA SER A 229 8.26 -3.92 -5.60
C SER A 229 6.77 -3.54 -5.66
N ALA A 230 6.33 -2.65 -6.54
CA ALA A 230 4.92 -2.33 -6.72
C ALA A 230 4.24 -3.24 -7.78
N MET A 231 4.55 -4.53 -7.77
CA MET A 231 4.07 -5.50 -8.76
C MET A 231 2.60 -5.84 -8.59
N ASN A 232 2.15 -6.04 -7.34
CA ASN A 232 0.79 -6.49 -7.03
C ASN A 232 -0.12 -5.35 -6.56
N GLY A 233 0.48 -4.20 -6.32
CA GLY A 233 -0.21 -3.01 -5.85
C GLY A 233 0.67 -2.14 -4.97
N THR A 234 0.08 -1.06 -4.49
CA THR A 234 0.74 -0.10 -3.60
C THR A 234 -0.19 0.28 -2.46
N ILE A 235 0.36 0.31 -1.26
CA ILE A 235 -0.27 0.85 -0.07
C ILE A 235 0.35 2.23 0.19
N ASN A 236 -0.47 3.27 0.17
CA ASN A 236 -0.03 4.65 0.38
C ASN A 236 -0.68 5.23 1.63
N LEU A 237 0.14 5.69 2.55
CA LEU A 237 -0.28 6.41 3.73
C LEU A 237 -0.14 7.91 3.48
N GLN A 238 -1.17 8.63 3.81
CA GLN A 238 -1.15 10.08 3.80
C GLN A 238 -1.23 10.60 5.23
N SER A 239 -0.36 11.53 5.58
CA SER A 239 -0.41 12.22 6.87
C SER A 239 -1.67 13.08 6.97
N ILE A 240 -2.18 13.27 8.20
CA ILE A 240 -3.27 14.19 8.48
C ILE A 240 -2.93 15.60 8.01
N VAL A 241 -3.88 16.25 7.36
CA VAL A 241 -3.73 17.64 6.92
C VAL A 241 -4.07 18.58 8.08
N PRO A 242 -3.14 19.47 8.50
CA PRO A 242 -3.40 20.44 9.54
C PRO A 242 -4.46 21.46 9.12
N THR A 243 -5.36 21.82 10.06
CA THR A 243 -6.40 22.82 9.86
C THR A 243 -6.20 24.02 10.80
N LYS A 244 -6.87 25.15 10.56
CA LYS A 244 -6.82 26.34 11.44
C LYS A 244 -7.34 26.02 12.85
N LYS A 245 -8.33 25.14 12.98
CA LYS A 245 -8.73 24.59 14.26
C LYS A 245 -7.73 23.51 14.65
N PRO A 246 -7.04 23.65 15.80
CA PRO A 246 -6.11 22.62 16.26
C PRO A 246 -6.80 21.26 16.37
N GLN A 247 -6.15 20.23 15.87
CA GLN A 247 -6.58 18.84 15.99
C GLN A 247 -5.64 18.17 16.99
N MET A 248 -6.18 17.48 17.98
CA MET A 248 -5.40 16.76 18.98
C MET A 248 -6.09 15.44 19.28
N ARG A 249 -5.32 14.39 19.40
CA ARG A 249 -5.79 13.08 19.83
C ARG A 249 -4.79 12.45 20.79
N PHE A 250 -5.32 11.93 21.88
CA PHE A 250 -4.59 11.07 22.80
C PHE A 250 -5.35 9.77 22.91
N THR A 251 -4.65 8.64 22.81
CA THR A 251 -5.25 7.31 22.97
C THR A 251 -4.36 6.49 23.92
N SER A 252 -4.97 5.81 24.88
CA SER A 252 -4.29 4.82 25.71
C SER A 252 -5.08 3.52 25.75
N PHE A 253 -4.42 2.42 25.99
CA PHE A 253 -5.06 1.10 26.07
C PHE A 253 -4.41 0.21 27.10
N LEU A 254 -5.20 -0.76 27.55
CA LEU A 254 -4.78 -1.90 28.35
C LEU A 254 -5.40 -3.15 27.73
N SER A 255 -4.60 -4.15 27.41
CA SER A 255 -5.08 -5.39 26.83
C SER A 255 -4.40 -6.62 27.43
N PHE A 256 -5.08 -7.76 27.34
CA PHE A 256 -4.57 -9.06 27.80
C PHE A 256 -5.20 -10.20 27.01
N TYR A 257 -4.48 -11.31 26.91
CA TYR A 257 -4.99 -12.52 26.30
C TYR A 257 -5.79 -13.34 27.31
N GLY A 258 -6.96 -13.85 26.88
CA GLY A 258 -7.65 -14.91 27.56
C GLY A 258 -6.96 -16.27 27.29
N PRO A 259 -7.43 -17.33 27.96
CA PRO A 259 -6.82 -18.64 27.78
C PRO A 259 -7.00 -19.15 26.35
N PRO A 260 -5.97 -19.82 25.79
CA PRO A 260 -6.07 -20.43 24.47
C PRO A 260 -7.12 -21.53 24.44
N LYS A 261 -7.60 -21.90 23.25
CA LYS A 261 -8.61 -22.94 23.07
C LYS A 261 -8.13 -24.29 23.62
N ARG A 262 -6.90 -24.71 23.31
CA ARG A 262 -6.23 -25.83 23.93
C ARG A 262 -5.55 -25.36 25.21
N ARG A 263 -6.09 -25.77 26.37
CA ARG A 263 -5.65 -25.31 27.68
C ARG A 263 -4.21 -25.68 27.98
N GLU A 264 -3.74 -26.81 27.49
CA GLU A 264 -2.35 -27.28 27.64
C GLU A 264 -1.33 -26.38 27.00
N THR A 265 -1.73 -25.53 26.04
CA THR A 265 -0.81 -24.58 25.38
C THR A 265 -0.62 -23.28 26.17
N LYS A 266 -1.41 -23.09 27.25
CA LYS A 266 -1.31 -21.92 28.11
C LYS A 266 -0.02 -21.95 28.92
N TRP A 267 0.88 -21.00 28.72
CA TRP A 267 2.17 -20.89 29.40
C TRP A 267 2.18 -19.87 30.55
N TRP A 268 1.12 -19.11 30.76
CA TRP A 268 1.02 -18.05 31.79
C TRP A 268 -0.01 -18.43 32.86
N ASP A 269 0.27 -18.11 34.11
CA ASP A 269 -0.69 -18.25 35.22
C ASP A 269 -1.58 -17.01 35.29
N ILE A 270 -0.98 -15.83 35.28
CA ILE A 270 -1.64 -14.52 35.25
C ILE A 270 -1.52 -13.94 33.84
N PRO A 271 -2.63 -13.46 33.23
CA PRO A 271 -2.58 -12.82 31.93
C PRO A 271 -1.56 -11.66 31.89
N GLN A 272 -0.64 -11.73 30.95
CA GLN A 272 0.37 -10.69 30.76
C GLN A 272 -0.28 -9.45 30.14
N PRO A 273 -0.26 -8.28 30.82
CA PRO A 273 -0.85 -7.07 30.30
C PRO A 273 0.01 -6.46 29.17
N SER A 274 -0.67 -5.93 28.15
CA SER A 274 -0.09 -5.06 27.15
C SER A 274 -0.70 -3.68 27.30
N THR A 275 0.12 -2.64 27.24
CA THR A 275 -0.33 -1.26 27.44
C THR A 275 0.43 -0.30 26.55
N GLY A 276 -0.15 0.85 26.30
CA GLY A 276 0.51 1.90 25.55
C GLY A 276 -0.35 3.15 25.43
N PHE A 277 0.28 4.16 24.85
CA PHE A 277 -0.40 5.40 24.50
C PHE A 277 0.11 5.93 23.17
N SER A 278 -0.73 6.72 22.53
CA SER A 278 -0.36 7.52 21.35
C SER A 278 -0.91 8.92 21.49
N PHE A 279 -0.17 9.87 20.95
CA PHE A 279 -0.51 11.28 20.92
C PHE A 279 -0.33 11.82 19.50
N MET A 280 -1.23 12.71 19.08
CA MET A 280 -1.13 13.44 17.83
C MET A 280 -1.61 14.87 18.03
N ARG A 281 -0.90 15.82 17.44
CA ARG A 281 -1.34 17.21 17.30
C ARG A 281 -1.02 17.73 15.91
N ALA A 282 -2.03 18.27 15.22
CA ALA A 282 -1.89 18.92 13.93
C ALA A 282 -2.54 20.31 13.98
N HIS A 283 -1.87 21.33 13.45
CA HIS A 283 -2.36 22.71 13.50
C HIS A 283 -1.75 23.57 12.38
N LYS A 284 -2.58 24.29 11.68
CA LYS A 284 -2.18 25.38 10.78
C LYS A 284 -2.15 26.67 11.59
N VAL A 285 -1.00 26.99 12.15
CA VAL A 285 -0.79 28.12 13.08
C VAL A 285 -1.02 29.46 12.39
N SER A 286 -0.64 29.54 11.11
CA SER A 286 -0.82 30.72 10.28
C SER A 286 -0.98 30.30 8.80
N ASN A 287 -1.22 31.27 7.92
CA ASN A 287 -1.23 30.98 6.48
C ASN A 287 0.16 30.56 5.94
N HIS A 288 1.21 30.77 6.73
CA HIS A 288 2.60 30.51 6.33
C HIS A 288 3.27 29.36 7.08
N PHE A 289 2.62 28.80 8.10
CA PHE A 289 3.20 27.70 8.89
C PHE A 289 2.15 26.73 9.40
N GLU A 290 2.38 25.46 9.13
CA GLU A 290 1.60 24.34 9.64
C GLU A 290 2.49 23.19 10.11
N TYR A 291 2.00 22.42 11.06
CA TYR A 291 2.71 21.24 11.57
C TYR A 291 1.78 20.10 11.93
N ASN A 292 2.32 18.89 11.91
CA ASN A 292 1.74 17.66 12.42
C ASN A 292 2.84 16.91 13.19
N VAL A 293 2.56 16.56 14.44
CA VAL A 293 3.47 15.80 15.31
C VAL A 293 2.72 14.64 15.93
N GLY A 294 3.39 13.52 16.08
CA GLY A 294 2.87 12.32 16.70
C GLY A 294 3.89 11.64 17.58
N ALA A 295 3.41 10.96 18.61
CA ALA A 295 4.23 10.10 19.45
C ALA A 295 3.43 8.83 19.79
N SER A 296 4.10 7.70 19.83
CA SER A 296 3.52 6.43 20.26
C SER A 296 4.50 5.66 21.12
N PHE A 297 3.98 5.10 22.17
CA PHE A 297 4.71 4.21 23.04
C PHE A 297 3.83 3.02 23.40
N TYR A 298 4.32 1.80 23.28
CA TYR A 298 3.66 0.63 23.82
C TYR A 298 4.62 -0.48 24.24
N ILE A 299 4.15 -1.28 25.19
CA ILE A 299 4.72 -2.57 25.58
C ILE A 299 3.61 -3.60 25.34
N GLN A 300 3.87 -4.53 24.44
CA GLN A 300 2.92 -5.56 24.05
C GLN A 300 3.52 -6.93 24.35
N ASN A 301 2.96 -7.62 25.31
CA ASN A 301 3.19 -9.04 25.48
C ASN A 301 2.48 -9.79 24.35
N GLN A 302 3.20 -10.64 23.66
CA GLN A 302 2.64 -11.45 22.59
C GLN A 302 2.02 -12.73 23.16
N GLN A 303 1.25 -13.46 22.34
CA GLN A 303 0.58 -14.68 22.78
C GLN A 303 1.53 -15.84 23.12
N TYR A 304 2.77 -15.79 22.70
CA TYR A 304 3.76 -16.82 22.94
C TYR A 304 4.73 -16.43 24.07
N GLN A 305 5.31 -17.45 24.68
CA GLN A 305 6.22 -17.30 25.81
C GLN A 305 7.42 -16.44 25.42
N ASP A 306 7.81 -15.51 26.32
CA ASP A 306 8.89 -14.55 26.14
C ASP A 306 8.71 -13.63 24.93
N GLY A 307 7.51 -13.62 24.34
CA GLY A 307 7.15 -12.74 23.26
C GLY A 307 6.89 -11.33 23.76
N LEU A 308 7.80 -10.41 23.51
CA LEU A 308 7.71 -9.00 23.91
C LEU A 308 7.94 -8.11 22.69
N GLU A 309 7.04 -7.17 22.48
CA GLU A 309 7.22 -6.07 21.55
C GLU A 309 7.20 -4.75 22.31
N TYR A 310 8.24 -3.97 22.16
CA TYR A 310 8.37 -2.62 22.69
C TYR A 310 8.52 -1.65 21.54
N LEU A 311 7.75 -0.57 21.53
CA LEU A 311 7.87 0.51 20.56
C LEU A 311 7.88 1.87 21.25
N SER A 312 8.83 2.70 20.84
CA SER A 312 8.82 4.14 21.05
C SER A 312 9.02 4.83 19.71
N ARG A 313 8.09 5.69 19.33
CA ARG A 313 8.12 6.40 18.05
C ARG A 313 7.72 7.84 18.21
N VAL A 314 8.47 8.74 17.60
CA VAL A 314 8.12 10.15 17.41
C VAL A 314 8.14 10.46 15.93
N THR A 315 7.13 11.17 15.46
CA THR A 315 7.00 11.59 14.06
C THR A 315 6.69 13.06 13.99
N TYR A 316 7.15 13.71 12.95
CA TYR A 316 6.89 15.13 12.72
C TYR A 316 6.79 15.43 11.22
N ARG A 317 6.00 16.45 10.91
CA ARG A 317 5.91 17.04 9.58
C ARG A 317 5.61 18.52 9.75
N THR A 318 6.39 19.36 9.09
CA THR A 318 6.22 20.82 9.12
C THR A 318 6.16 21.33 7.69
N LYS A 319 5.44 22.41 7.47
CA LYS A 319 5.42 23.10 6.18
C LYS A 319 5.43 24.60 6.39
N TRP A 320 6.27 25.24 5.64
CA TRP A 320 6.37 26.70 5.54
C TRP A 320 6.00 27.15 4.14
N ILE A 321 5.26 28.25 4.06
CA ILE A 321 4.91 28.93 2.81
C ILE A 321 5.59 30.30 2.85
N SER A 322 6.31 30.65 1.79
CA SER A 322 7.07 31.90 1.72
C SER A 322 6.13 33.11 1.81
N LYS A 323 6.41 34.06 2.72
CA LYS A 323 5.68 35.32 2.80
C LYS A 323 5.89 36.24 1.59
N LYS A 324 7.08 36.17 0.95
CA LYS A 324 7.42 36.98 -0.21
C LYS A 324 6.94 36.35 -1.54
N ASN A 325 6.82 35.02 -1.57
CA ASN A 325 6.41 34.28 -2.76
C ASN A 325 5.57 33.07 -2.34
N GLU A 326 4.28 33.20 -2.23
CA GLU A 326 3.36 32.14 -1.80
C GLU A 326 3.35 30.90 -2.71
N ARG A 327 3.94 31.01 -3.92
CA ARG A 327 4.15 29.87 -4.83
C ARG A 327 5.24 28.92 -4.36
N LEU A 328 6.04 29.31 -3.36
CA LEU A 328 7.10 28.52 -2.78
C LEU A 328 6.71 28.03 -1.42
N SER A 329 6.74 26.73 -1.23
CA SER A 329 6.63 26.09 0.08
C SER A 329 7.69 25.01 0.26
N TRP A 330 8.14 24.84 1.49
CA TRP A 330 9.11 23.82 1.88
C TRP A 330 8.75 23.25 3.23
N GLY A 331 9.32 22.13 3.56
CA GLY A 331 9.10 21.52 4.84
C GLY A 331 10.10 20.41 5.13
N ILE A 332 9.96 19.87 6.32
CA ILE A 332 10.71 18.72 6.77
C ILE A 332 9.76 17.77 7.50
N ALA A 333 9.80 16.51 7.13
CA ALA A 333 9.12 15.43 7.82
C ALA A 333 10.15 14.42 8.34
N GLY A 334 9.74 13.55 9.23
CA GLY A 334 10.62 12.48 9.68
C GLY A 334 10.06 11.70 10.84
N SER A 335 10.85 10.70 11.27
CA SER A 335 10.52 9.85 12.40
C SER A 335 11.78 9.36 13.10
N LEU A 336 11.70 9.24 14.43
CA LEU A 336 12.67 8.53 15.24
C LEU A 336 11.95 7.38 15.94
N ILE A 337 12.48 6.17 15.77
CA ILE A 337 11.85 4.95 16.24
C ILE A 337 12.88 4.09 16.95
N TYR A 338 12.53 3.65 18.15
CA TYR A 338 13.16 2.53 18.81
C TYR A 338 12.14 1.41 18.96
N ASN A 339 12.46 0.22 18.49
CA ASN A 339 11.66 -0.95 18.76
C ASN A 339 12.55 -2.14 19.18
N ARG A 340 11.98 -2.96 20.05
CA ARG A 340 12.53 -4.26 20.44
C ARG A 340 11.41 -5.28 20.31
N GLU A 341 11.70 -6.38 19.64
CA GLU A 341 10.73 -7.44 19.40
C GLU A 341 11.36 -8.82 19.49
N THR A 342 10.58 -9.80 19.93
CA THR A 342 10.95 -11.20 19.89
C THR A 342 10.40 -11.83 18.61
N GLU A 343 11.26 -12.44 17.82
CA GLU A 343 10.87 -13.16 16.61
C GLU A 343 10.40 -14.58 16.98
N PHE A 344 9.29 -14.98 16.41
CA PHE A 344 8.76 -16.33 16.52
C PHE A 344 8.82 -17.00 15.14
N PHE A 345 9.77 -17.91 14.93
CA PHE A 345 9.89 -18.56 13.62
C PHE A 345 8.98 -19.80 13.52
N TYR A 346 9.04 -20.72 14.47
CA TYR A 346 8.10 -21.85 14.62
C TYR A 346 8.06 -22.29 16.09
N TRP A 347 7.04 -23.07 16.44
CA TRP A 347 6.82 -23.52 17.84
C TRP A 347 7.70 -24.71 18.23
N GLN A 348 7.85 -24.89 19.54
CA GLN A 348 8.68 -25.94 20.12
C GLN A 348 8.07 -27.36 19.88
N ASN A 349 6.77 -27.50 20.13
CA ASN A 349 6.00 -28.70 19.81
C ASN A 349 4.51 -28.34 19.63
N ASN A 350 3.71 -29.25 19.09
CA ASN A 350 2.32 -28.98 18.77
C ASN A 350 1.36 -29.06 19.98
N ARG A 351 1.83 -29.42 21.18
CA ARG A 351 1.05 -29.53 22.39
C ARG A 351 1.28 -28.32 23.30
N GLU A 352 1.82 -28.53 24.49
CA GLU A 352 2.12 -27.46 25.45
C GLU A 352 3.14 -26.43 24.95
N GLY A 353 3.94 -26.80 23.99
CA GLY A 353 4.94 -25.94 23.34
C GLY A 353 4.46 -25.18 22.12
N SER A 354 3.19 -25.24 21.73
CA SER A 354 2.72 -24.57 20.51
C SER A 354 2.63 -23.04 20.62
N LEU A 355 2.67 -22.50 21.84
CA LEU A 355 2.87 -21.08 22.11
C LEU A 355 4.25 -20.78 22.73
N LYS A 356 5.21 -21.69 22.59
CA LYS A 356 6.59 -21.49 22.96
C LYS A 356 7.46 -21.50 21.70
N PRO A 357 8.30 -20.48 21.47
CA PRO A 357 9.18 -20.47 20.31
C PRO A 357 10.24 -21.55 20.42
N ALA A 358 10.58 -22.19 19.32
CA ALA A 358 11.69 -23.15 19.27
C ALA A 358 13.05 -22.47 19.48
N ALA A 359 13.15 -21.18 19.11
CA ALA A 359 14.31 -20.33 19.39
C ALA A 359 13.83 -18.91 19.72
N ASN A 360 14.43 -18.29 20.71
CA ASN A 360 14.17 -16.91 21.14
C ASN A 360 15.19 -15.97 20.54
N ASN A 361 14.84 -15.32 19.45
CA ASN A 361 15.64 -14.26 18.85
C ASN A 361 15.05 -12.89 19.21
N VAL A 362 15.80 -12.09 19.93
CA VAL A 362 15.39 -10.74 20.30
C VAL A 362 16.11 -9.74 19.42
N PHE A 363 15.37 -8.94 18.71
CA PHE A 363 15.88 -7.88 17.87
C PHE A 363 15.54 -6.51 18.43
N SER A 364 16.51 -5.61 18.43
CA SER A 364 16.26 -4.20 18.69
C SER A 364 16.71 -3.37 17.50
N ASN A 365 16.00 -2.29 17.24
CA ASN A 365 16.26 -1.43 16.09
C ASN A 365 16.12 0.04 16.48
N ILE A 366 17.07 0.85 15.99
CA ILE A 366 16.94 2.31 15.96
C ILE A 366 16.78 2.70 14.51
N ARG A 367 15.71 3.43 14.18
CA ARG A 367 15.44 3.95 12.83
C ARG A 367 15.21 5.44 12.88
N LEU A 368 15.83 6.13 11.94
CA LEU A 368 15.67 7.56 11.76
C LEU A 368 15.30 7.83 10.31
N THR A 369 14.30 8.67 10.08
CA THR A 369 14.04 9.27 8.77
C THR A 369 14.09 10.78 8.87
N VAL A 370 14.66 11.42 7.85
CA VAL A 370 14.68 12.87 7.68
C VAL A 370 14.33 13.15 6.22
N ASP A 371 13.20 13.79 6.01
CA ASP A 371 12.56 13.93 4.72
C ASP A 371 12.31 15.42 4.38
N PRO A 372 13.33 16.19 3.97
CA PRO A 372 13.13 17.54 3.43
C PRO A 372 12.32 17.49 2.14
N TYR A 373 11.46 18.48 1.94
CA TYR A 373 10.71 18.61 0.70
C TYR A 373 10.49 20.06 0.30
N LEU A 374 10.36 20.28 -1.01
CA LEU A 374 10.16 21.58 -1.63
C LEU A 374 9.03 21.48 -2.67
N THR A 375 8.15 22.45 -2.69
CA THR A 375 7.12 22.59 -3.72
C THR A 375 7.14 24.01 -4.27
N VAL A 376 7.19 24.13 -5.59
CA VAL A 376 7.18 25.42 -6.29
C VAL A 376 6.12 25.38 -7.38
N PHE A 377 5.29 26.40 -7.46
CA PHE A 377 4.45 26.66 -8.61
C PHE A 377 5.10 27.72 -9.48
N ASP A 378 5.36 27.41 -10.74
CA ASP A 378 5.91 28.39 -11.69
C ASP A 378 4.88 29.47 -12.05
N LYS A 379 5.30 30.45 -12.86
CA LYS A 379 4.39 31.52 -13.32
C LYS A 379 3.23 31.04 -14.18
N LYS A 380 3.33 29.85 -14.78
CA LYS A 380 2.30 29.20 -15.61
C LYS A 380 1.42 28.26 -14.81
N GLY A 381 1.61 28.16 -13.48
CA GLY A 381 0.87 27.27 -12.59
C GLY A 381 1.30 25.81 -12.62
N ASN A 382 2.43 25.48 -13.29
CA ASN A 382 2.97 24.12 -13.23
C ASN A 382 3.58 23.87 -11.83
N LYS A 383 3.41 22.67 -11.34
CA LYS A 383 3.90 22.25 -10.01
C LYS A 383 5.22 21.51 -10.15
N HIS A 384 6.22 21.93 -9.39
CA HIS A 384 7.51 21.27 -9.23
C HIS A 384 7.62 20.81 -7.78
N GLU A 385 7.92 19.54 -7.57
CA GLU A 385 8.12 18.95 -6.24
C GLU A 385 9.47 18.26 -6.20
N LEU A 386 10.23 18.55 -5.17
CA LEU A 386 11.43 17.81 -4.81
C LEU A 386 11.16 17.15 -3.46
N LEU A 387 11.14 15.83 -3.44
CA LEU A 387 10.94 15.03 -2.24
C LEU A 387 12.23 14.27 -1.96
N THR A 388 12.74 14.37 -0.75
CA THR A 388 13.95 13.64 -0.36
C THR A 388 13.69 12.82 0.89
N ARG A 389 14.42 11.72 1.06
CA ARG A 389 14.41 10.88 2.26
C ARG A 389 15.80 10.36 2.55
N THR A 390 16.29 10.70 3.73
CA THR A 390 17.39 10.00 4.37
C THR A 390 16.81 8.99 5.35
N TYR A 391 17.05 7.71 5.10
CA TYR A 391 16.67 6.62 6.01
C TYR A 391 17.91 5.98 6.59
N PHE A 392 17.97 5.92 7.91
CA PHE A 392 18.99 5.23 8.66
C PHE A 392 18.35 4.15 9.53
N ASN A 393 18.91 2.94 9.49
CA ASN A 393 18.49 1.83 10.34
C ASN A 393 19.70 1.13 10.93
N ARG A 394 19.67 0.94 12.25
CA ARG A 394 20.68 0.20 13.01
C ARG A 394 19.97 -0.86 13.85
N PRO A 395 19.75 -2.05 13.29
CA PRO A 395 19.31 -3.21 14.09
C PRO A 395 20.44 -3.69 15.01
N SER A 396 20.07 -4.54 15.99
CA SER A 396 21.03 -5.38 16.70
C SER A 396 21.90 -6.18 15.71
N PHE A 397 23.04 -6.74 16.18
CA PHE A 397 24.00 -7.52 15.37
C PHE A 397 24.88 -6.72 14.40
N ASN A 398 25.23 -5.48 14.74
CA ASN A 398 26.15 -4.63 13.96
C ASN A 398 25.71 -4.35 12.51
N THR A 399 24.45 -4.57 12.22
CA THR A 399 23.88 -4.20 10.92
C THR A 399 23.67 -2.69 10.83
N LYS A 400 23.92 -2.10 9.69
CA LYS A 400 23.64 -0.69 9.39
C LYS A 400 23.09 -0.56 7.97
N THR A 401 22.09 0.28 7.80
CA THR A 401 21.51 0.53 6.49
C THR A 401 21.25 2.01 6.32
N ILE A 402 21.66 2.58 5.21
CA ILE A 402 21.39 3.96 4.80
C ILE A 402 20.73 3.91 3.44
N LEU A 403 19.65 4.65 3.27
CA LEU A 403 19.02 4.95 1.98
C LEU A 403 18.89 6.45 1.84
N GLU A 404 19.40 6.97 0.73
CA GLU A 404 19.12 8.32 0.26
C GLU A 404 18.21 8.22 -0.96
N ASN A 405 17.00 8.77 -0.85
CA ASN A 405 16.05 8.83 -1.95
C ASN A 405 15.81 10.28 -2.34
N ILE A 406 15.92 10.58 -3.62
CA ILE A 406 15.62 11.88 -4.20
C ILE A 406 14.61 11.65 -5.32
N ASP A 407 13.47 12.32 -5.25
CA ASP A 407 12.41 12.22 -6.25
C ASP A 407 11.96 13.62 -6.68
N TYR A 408 12.22 13.96 -7.93
CA TYR A 408 11.76 15.19 -8.54
C TYR A 408 10.54 14.90 -9.40
N ARG A 409 9.48 15.70 -9.22
CA ARG A 409 8.22 15.59 -9.96
C ARG A 409 7.82 16.90 -10.58
N PHE A 410 7.50 16.85 -11.84
CA PHE A 410 6.89 17.95 -12.60
C PHE A 410 5.45 17.57 -12.93
N THR A 411 4.50 18.45 -12.58
CA THR A 411 3.08 18.27 -12.93
C THR A 411 2.60 19.46 -13.74
N LYS A 412 2.05 19.18 -14.90
CA LYS A 412 1.41 20.17 -15.75
C LYS A 412 -0.04 19.77 -16.02
N GLN A 413 -0.94 20.72 -15.76
CA GLN A 413 -2.37 20.55 -16.02
C GLN A 413 -2.84 21.54 -17.07
N TRP A 414 -3.33 21.03 -18.19
CA TRP A 414 -4.07 21.80 -19.18
C TRP A 414 -5.58 21.59 -18.91
N ARG A 415 -6.12 22.45 -18.08
CA ARG A 415 -7.49 22.28 -17.57
C ARG A 415 -8.53 22.41 -18.67
N GLU A 416 -8.35 23.35 -19.62
CA GLU A 416 -9.20 23.51 -20.79
C GLU A 416 -9.27 22.22 -21.63
N LYS A 417 -8.17 21.47 -21.65
CA LYS A 417 -8.06 20.20 -22.36
C LYS A 417 -8.36 18.99 -21.47
N ASN A 418 -8.65 19.19 -20.17
CA ASN A 418 -8.77 18.10 -19.18
C ASN A 418 -7.60 17.10 -19.30
N LEU A 419 -6.38 17.62 -19.42
CA LEU A 419 -5.17 16.84 -19.62
C LEU A 419 -4.18 17.15 -18.50
N THR A 420 -3.70 16.12 -17.83
CA THR A 420 -2.64 16.20 -16.82
C THR A 420 -1.46 15.35 -17.26
N ILE A 421 -0.27 15.92 -17.20
CA ILE A 421 0.99 15.19 -17.38
C ILE A 421 1.80 15.30 -16.10
N ILE A 422 2.33 14.18 -15.66
CA ILE A 422 3.31 14.07 -14.60
C ILE A 422 4.56 13.44 -15.18
N ALA A 423 5.70 14.05 -14.97
CA ALA A 423 7.00 13.49 -15.33
C ALA A 423 7.93 13.60 -14.12
N GLY A 424 8.78 12.62 -13.91
CA GLY A 424 9.68 12.62 -12.76
C GLY A 424 10.95 11.83 -12.99
N ALA A 425 11.90 12.11 -12.10
CA ALA A 425 13.15 11.38 -12.00
C ALA A 425 13.38 11.02 -10.53
N ASN A 426 13.72 9.76 -10.30
CA ASN A 426 13.95 9.22 -8.97
C ASN A 426 15.34 8.60 -8.88
N ASN A 427 16.08 8.89 -7.83
CA ASN A 427 17.35 8.25 -7.52
C ASN A 427 17.34 7.72 -6.09
N GLN A 428 17.72 6.45 -5.92
CA GLN A 428 17.87 5.82 -4.62
C GLN A 428 19.30 5.30 -4.48
N PHE A 429 20.06 5.89 -3.60
CA PHE A 429 21.37 5.40 -3.21
C PHE A 429 21.24 4.59 -1.92
N MET A 430 21.77 3.37 -1.89
CA MET A 430 21.71 2.45 -0.78
C MET A 430 23.11 2.03 -0.36
N TRP A 431 23.40 2.19 0.93
CA TRP A 431 24.57 1.60 1.56
C TRP A 431 24.11 0.68 2.69
N ILE A 432 24.57 -0.56 2.66
CA ILE A 432 24.12 -1.63 3.53
C ILE A 432 25.35 -2.34 4.08
N ASN A 433 25.41 -2.49 5.40
CA ASN A 433 26.41 -3.30 6.07
C ASN A 433 25.70 -4.35 6.93
N VAL A 434 25.76 -5.60 6.49
CA VAL A 434 25.12 -6.74 7.17
C VAL A 434 26.15 -7.87 7.31
N PRO A 435 26.61 -8.17 8.51
CA PRO A 435 27.61 -9.23 8.75
C PRO A 435 27.19 -10.60 8.24
N ALA A 436 25.88 -10.90 8.20
CA ALA A 436 25.33 -12.16 7.69
C ALA A 436 25.34 -12.26 6.15
N PHE A 437 25.81 -11.24 5.41
CA PHE A 437 25.90 -11.33 3.95
C PHE A 437 27.18 -12.04 3.51
N GLN A 438 27.03 -12.92 2.54
CA GLN A 438 28.17 -13.62 1.97
C GLN A 438 29.17 -12.65 1.34
N GLY A 439 30.45 -12.88 1.56
CA GLY A 439 31.56 -12.07 1.08
C GLY A 439 31.70 -10.78 1.87
N ASP A 440 31.82 -9.63 1.20
CA ASP A 440 31.90 -8.35 1.90
C ASP A 440 30.52 -8.00 2.52
N PRO A 441 30.48 -7.74 3.83
CA PRO A 441 29.25 -7.27 4.48
C PRO A 441 28.75 -5.92 3.94
N ASN A 442 29.61 -5.12 3.33
CA ASN A 442 29.23 -3.84 2.73
C ASN A 442 28.73 -4.05 1.30
N LYS A 443 27.53 -3.58 1.05
CA LYS A 443 26.91 -3.56 -0.29
C LYS A 443 26.46 -2.14 -0.60
N ILE A 444 26.73 -1.69 -1.81
CA ILE A 444 26.30 -0.39 -2.34
C ILE A 444 25.43 -0.64 -3.56
N ALA A 445 24.33 0.07 -3.66
CA ALA A 445 23.52 0.07 -4.86
C ALA A 445 22.99 1.46 -5.17
N ASN A 446 22.74 1.69 -6.44
CA ASN A 446 22.07 2.88 -6.94
C ASN A 446 20.95 2.45 -7.89
N LEU A 447 19.76 2.94 -7.64
CA LEU A 447 18.60 2.78 -8.49
C LEU A 447 18.25 4.16 -9.04
N PHE A 448 18.27 4.28 -10.36
CA PHE A 448 17.87 5.51 -11.06
C PHE A 448 16.69 5.21 -11.96
N ALA A 449 15.70 6.09 -11.96
CA ALA A 449 14.50 5.95 -12.77
C ALA A 449 14.01 7.28 -13.33
N GLY A 450 13.52 7.22 -14.58
CA GLY A 450 12.72 8.27 -15.19
C GLY A 450 11.33 7.76 -15.49
N TYR A 451 10.29 8.55 -15.24
CA TYR A 451 8.91 8.14 -15.47
C TYR A 451 8.03 9.29 -15.97
N MET A 452 6.97 8.91 -16.67
CA MET A 452 5.96 9.84 -17.14
C MET A 452 4.59 9.18 -17.10
N GLN A 453 3.59 9.94 -16.72
CA GLN A 453 2.19 9.56 -16.79
C GLN A 453 1.36 10.68 -17.42
N LEU A 454 0.36 10.28 -18.19
CA LEU A 454 -0.60 11.14 -18.85
C LEU A 454 -2.01 10.69 -18.46
N ASP A 455 -2.83 11.63 -18.02
CA ASP A 455 -4.25 11.45 -17.73
C ASP A 455 -5.08 12.42 -18.57
N LYS A 456 -6.04 11.89 -19.33
CA LYS A 456 -6.92 12.65 -20.20
C LYS A 456 -8.37 12.30 -19.96
N LYS A 457 -9.22 13.31 -19.70
CA LYS A 457 -10.66 13.12 -19.55
C LYS A 457 -11.42 13.66 -20.75
N TYR A 458 -12.25 12.82 -21.37
CA TYR A 458 -13.17 13.15 -22.43
C TYR A 458 -14.61 12.92 -21.94
N LYS A 459 -15.33 13.97 -21.57
CA LYS A 459 -16.69 13.84 -21.03
C LYS A 459 -16.75 12.72 -19.95
N ASN A 460 -17.28 11.56 -20.34
CA ASN A 460 -17.47 10.41 -19.46
C ASN A 460 -16.30 9.40 -19.48
N LEU A 461 -15.31 9.58 -20.35
CA LEU A 461 -14.18 8.68 -20.51
C LEU A 461 -12.90 9.30 -19.94
N THR A 462 -12.26 8.63 -19.00
CA THR A 462 -10.91 8.95 -18.52
C THR A 462 -9.94 7.94 -19.08
N LEU A 463 -8.88 8.41 -19.72
CA LEU A 463 -7.76 7.60 -20.19
C LEU A 463 -6.52 7.92 -19.34
N SER A 464 -5.80 6.90 -18.92
CA SER A 464 -4.53 7.04 -18.20
C SER A 464 -3.49 6.14 -18.83
N GLY A 465 -2.29 6.66 -19.03
CA GLY A 465 -1.18 5.88 -19.56
C GLY A 465 0.14 6.37 -18.97
N GLY A 466 1.10 5.48 -18.81
CA GLY A 466 2.40 5.85 -18.26
C GLY A 466 3.49 4.87 -18.63
N VAL A 467 4.71 5.39 -18.57
CA VAL A 467 5.95 4.63 -18.81
C VAL A 467 6.97 4.96 -17.72
N ARG A 468 7.82 3.99 -17.40
CA ARG A 468 8.96 4.14 -16.49
C ARG A 468 10.12 3.35 -17.03
N PHE A 469 11.30 3.94 -16.96
CA PHE A 469 12.57 3.28 -17.20
C PHE A 469 13.37 3.31 -15.90
N GLU A 470 13.91 2.20 -15.49
CA GLU A 470 14.63 2.10 -14.22
C GLU A 470 15.87 1.23 -14.39
N THR A 471 16.97 1.68 -13.79
CA THR A 471 18.24 0.98 -13.76
C THR A 471 18.61 0.64 -12.32
N PHE A 472 19.17 -0.52 -12.10
CA PHE A 472 19.68 -0.93 -10.81
C PHE A 472 21.14 -1.35 -10.95
N ALA A 473 22.05 -0.55 -10.39
CA ALA A 473 23.47 -0.83 -10.33
C ALA A 473 23.86 -1.17 -8.90
N TYR A 474 24.63 -2.21 -8.69
CA TYR A 474 25.17 -2.58 -7.39
C TYR A 474 26.68 -2.87 -7.49
N GLN A 475 27.39 -2.57 -6.43
CA GLN A 475 28.82 -2.82 -6.29
C GLN A 475 29.06 -3.73 -5.08
N ASN A 476 29.87 -4.79 -5.28
CA ASN A 476 30.49 -5.52 -4.19
C ASN A 476 31.96 -5.10 -4.10
N LYS A 477 32.59 -5.30 -2.94
CA LYS A 477 33.98 -4.84 -2.66
C LYS A 477 35.05 -5.54 -3.49
N ALA A 478 34.74 -6.64 -4.17
CA ALA A 478 35.66 -7.30 -5.10
C ALA A 478 35.94 -6.49 -6.38
N GLY A 479 35.48 -5.23 -6.44
CA GLY A 479 35.67 -4.35 -7.60
C GLY A 479 34.78 -4.74 -8.79
N VAL A 480 33.98 -5.77 -8.67
CA VAL A 480 33.05 -6.19 -9.73
C VAL A 480 31.85 -5.29 -9.67
N THR A 481 31.82 -4.31 -10.57
CA THR A 481 30.59 -3.58 -10.86
C THR A 481 29.64 -4.55 -11.54
N GLY A 482 28.85 -5.28 -10.75
CA GLY A 482 27.75 -6.08 -11.27
C GLY A 482 26.63 -5.12 -11.63
N SER A 483 26.48 -4.76 -12.90
CA SER A 483 25.18 -4.36 -13.36
C SER A 483 24.40 -5.65 -13.63
N GLU A 484 23.13 -5.74 -13.20
CA GLU A 484 22.22 -6.85 -13.57
C GLU A 484 22.05 -6.98 -15.09
N PHE A 485 22.77 -6.17 -15.84
CA PHE A 485 22.86 -6.07 -17.29
C PHE A 485 24.00 -6.85 -17.91
N ARG A 486 24.82 -7.59 -17.11
CA ARG A 486 25.88 -8.43 -17.64
C ARG A 486 25.53 -9.90 -17.49
N ASP A 487 25.70 -10.67 -18.59
CA ASP A 487 25.63 -12.13 -18.49
C ASP A 487 26.90 -12.72 -17.82
N ALA A 488 26.93 -14.02 -17.64
CA ALA A 488 28.06 -14.72 -17.05
C ALA A 488 29.39 -14.48 -17.80
N ASN A 489 29.34 -14.01 -19.06
CA ASN A 489 30.50 -13.69 -19.91
C ASN A 489 30.85 -12.18 -19.86
N GLY A 490 30.22 -11.41 -18.96
CA GLY A 490 30.46 -9.96 -18.83
C GLY A 490 29.83 -9.11 -19.94
N LYS A 491 29.06 -9.67 -20.85
CA LYS A 491 28.35 -8.95 -21.90
C LYS A 491 27.14 -8.24 -21.33
N LEU A 492 27.01 -6.95 -21.60
CA LEU A 492 25.87 -6.14 -21.18
C LEU A 492 24.56 -6.78 -21.70
N LYS A 493 23.80 -7.37 -20.82
CA LYS A 493 22.39 -7.64 -21.04
C LYS A 493 21.65 -6.36 -20.74
N PHE A 494 21.29 -5.59 -21.73
CA PHE A 494 20.41 -4.43 -21.57
C PHE A 494 19.02 -4.93 -21.18
N TYR A 495 18.79 -5.16 -19.89
CA TYR A 495 17.45 -5.04 -19.34
C TYR A 495 17.23 -3.57 -19.00
N LEU A 496 16.83 -2.78 -19.98
CA LEU A 496 16.03 -1.60 -19.72
C LEU A 496 14.62 -2.17 -19.53
N PRO A 497 14.15 -2.46 -18.33
CA PRO A 497 12.77 -2.82 -18.13
C PRO A 497 11.96 -1.53 -18.30
N GLY A 498 11.61 -1.25 -19.55
CA GLY A 498 10.57 -0.31 -19.82
C GLY A 498 9.27 -0.86 -19.24
N GLN A 499 8.78 -0.24 -18.20
CA GLN A 499 7.43 -0.54 -17.68
C GLN A 499 6.47 0.39 -18.36
N TRP A 500 5.31 -0.14 -18.68
CA TRP A 500 4.20 0.66 -19.15
C TRP A 500 2.92 0.23 -18.48
N ARG A 501 2.00 1.15 -18.38
CA ARG A 501 0.61 0.87 -18.01
C ARG A 501 -0.33 1.71 -18.86
N GLY A 502 -1.53 1.17 -19.10
CA GLY A 502 -2.62 1.89 -19.75
C GLY A 502 -3.92 1.48 -19.11
N GLY A 503 -4.87 2.42 -19.07
CA GLY A 503 -6.17 2.14 -18.51
C GLY A 503 -7.22 3.14 -18.98
N LEU A 504 -8.45 2.73 -18.84
CA LEU A 504 -9.61 3.56 -19.10
C LEU A 504 -10.64 3.41 -17.98
N ASN A 505 -11.38 4.47 -17.74
CA ASN A 505 -12.58 4.49 -16.90
C ASN A 505 -13.68 5.19 -17.67
N TYR A 506 -14.77 4.48 -17.91
CA TYR A 506 -15.95 4.99 -18.63
C TYR A 506 -17.12 5.12 -17.66
N GLN A 507 -17.54 6.35 -17.39
CA GLN A 507 -18.73 6.66 -16.60
C GLN A 507 -19.99 6.38 -17.46
N VAL A 508 -20.57 5.19 -17.34
CA VAL A 508 -21.80 4.79 -18.04
C VAL A 508 -22.96 5.71 -17.62
N SER A 509 -22.95 6.12 -16.35
CA SER A 509 -23.90 7.07 -15.78
C SER A 509 -23.26 7.78 -14.58
N LYS A 510 -23.97 8.76 -13.98
CA LYS A 510 -23.55 9.39 -12.72
C LYS A 510 -23.37 8.38 -11.56
N LYS A 511 -23.89 7.16 -11.72
CA LYS A 511 -23.91 6.11 -10.68
C LYS A 511 -23.07 4.89 -11.03
N ALA A 512 -22.72 4.68 -12.27
CA ALA A 512 -22.06 3.46 -12.75
C ALA A 512 -20.84 3.78 -13.61
N ALA A 513 -19.75 3.05 -13.38
CA ALA A 513 -18.51 3.12 -14.14
C ALA A 513 -18.00 1.73 -14.50
N ILE A 514 -17.38 1.62 -15.66
CA ILE A 514 -16.61 0.47 -16.10
C ILE A 514 -15.16 0.92 -16.23
N ARG A 515 -14.23 0.10 -15.74
CA ARG A 515 -12.80 0.36 -15.88
C ARG A 515 -12.08 -0.84 -16.46
N PHE A 516 -11.03 -0.54 -17.19
CA PHE A 516 -10.08 -1.53 -17.67
C PHE A 516 -8.67 -0.97 -17.48
N ASN A 517 -7.77 -1.78 -17.00
CA ASN A 517 -6.36 -1.45 -16.98
C ASN A 517 -5.50 -2.67 -17.28
N ILE A 518 -4.33 -2.39 -17.85
CA ILE A 518 -3.29 -3.37 -18.11
C ILE A 518 -1.94 -2.69 -17.88
N GLY A 519 -0.98 -3.40 -17.29
CA GLY A 519 0.33 -2.85 -17.05
C GLY A 519 1.37 -3.89 -16.74
N GLN A 520 2.61 -3.53 -16.99
CA GLN A 520 3.79 -4.31 -16.63
C GLN A 520 4.34 -3.87 -15.29
N ALA A 521 4.97 -4.82 -14.61
CA ALA A 521 5.66 -4.57 -13.37
C ALA A 521 6.85 -5.51 -13.23
N TYR A 522 7.83 -5.08 -12.46
CA TYR A 522 8.96 -5.92 -12.11
C TYR A 522 9.43 -5.66 -10.67
N ARG A 523 10.29 -6.54 -10.17
CA ARG A 523 10.93 -6.40 -8.88
C ARG A 523 12.37 -6.86 -8.97
N PHE A 524 13.29 -6.04 -8.50
CA PHE A 524 14.66 -6.48 -8.25
C PHE A 524 14.70 -7.31 -6.97
N PRO A 525 15.42 -8.45 -6.97
CA PRO A 525 15.66 -9.20 -5.74
C PRO A 525 16.36 -8.31 -4.71
N SER A 526 15.93 -8.41 -3.46
CA SER A 526 16.55 -7.69 -2.35
C SER A 526 17.97 -8.19 -2.05
N PHE A 527 18.74 -7.40 -1.30
CA PHE A 527 20.07 -7.84 -0.87
C PHE A 527 20.01 -9.08 0.01
N ALA A 528 18.99 -9.20 0.86
CA ALA A 528 18.80 -10.38 1.68
C ALA A 528 18.56 -11.66 0.85
N GLU A 529 17.71 -11.59 -0.19
CA GLU A 529 17.48 -12.72 -1.09
C GLU A 529 18.77 -13.16 -1.80
N ARG A 530 19.67 -12.21 -2.11
CA ARG A 530 20.92 -12.47 -2.83
C ARG A 530 22.06 -12.95 -1.96
N TYR A 531 22.20 -12.39 -0.75
CA TYR A 531 23.47 -12.47 -0.02
C TYR A 531 23.35 -13.03 1.40
N VAL A 532 22.14 -13.22 1.96
CA VAL A 532 22.03 -13.79 3.31
C VAL A 532 22.63 -15.18 3.34
N ASN A 533 23.55 -15.37 4.30
CA ASN A 533 24.18 -16.62 4.66
C ASN A 533 24.11 -16.77 6.18
N GLU A 534 23.02 -17.33 6.65
CA GLU A 534 22.71 -17.35 8.10
C GLU A 534 22.19 -18.72 8.53
N GLN A 535 22.64 -19.17 9.69
CA GLN A 535 22.04 -20.32 10.35
C GLN A 535 20.79 -19.89 11.11
N VAL A 536 19.67 -20.52 10.83
CA VAL A 536 18.38 -20.21 11.45
C VAL A 536 18.19 -21.12 12.67
N GLY A 537 18.32 -20.53 13.85
CA GLY A 537 18.12 -21.20 15.13
C GLY A 537 19.37 -21.87 15.72
N ASN A 538 19.48 -21.78 17.04
CA ASN A 538 20.50 -22.48 17.85
C ASN A 538 20.09 -23.93 18.14
N SER A 539 19.10 -24.49 17.47
CA SER A 539 18.56 -25.78 17.75
C SER A 539 19.36 -26.87 17.03
N ASN A 540 19.88 -27.79 17.81
CA ASN A 540 20.37 -29.05 17.29
C ASN A 540 19.16 -29.82 16.71
N PHE A 541 18.94 -29.77 15.42
CA PHE A 541 17.93 -30.57 14.74
C PHE A 541 18.53 -31.98 14.54
N ASN A 542 17.98 -32.97 15.19
CA ASN A 542 18.21 -34.35 14.79
C ASN A 542 17.23 -34.67 13.68
N ILE A 543 17.63 -34.49 12.44
CA ILE A 543 16.86 -35.01 11.30
C ILE A 543 17.25 -36.47 11.16
N SER A 544 16.37 -37.36 11.63
CA SER A 544 16.47 -38.78 11.28
C SER A 544 16.00 -38.93 9.83
N ILE A 545 16.93 -39.20 8.93
CA ILE A 545 16.59 -39.48 7.52
C ILE A 545 16.02 -40.89 7.50
N PRO A 546 14.76 -41.12 7.07
CA PRO A 546 14.24 -42.46 6.94
C PRO A 546 14.99 -43.22 5.83
N VAL A 547 15.57 -44.34 6.16
CA VAL A 547 16.15 -45.25 5.18
C VAL A 547 14.99 -45.98 4.51
N VAL A 548 14.77 -45.75 3.22
CA VAL A 548 13.75 -46.43 2.44
C VAL A 548 14.26 -47.86 2.15
N ASN A 549 13.58 -48.85 2.68
CA ASN A 549 13.83 -50.24 2.24
C ASN A 549 13.02 -50.48 0.94
N PRO A 550 13.67 -50.69 -0.23
CA PRO A 550 13.00 -50.79 -1.53
C PRO A 550 12.18 -52.09 -1.72
N ILE A 551 12.16 -53.00 -0.76
CA ILE A 551 11.53 -54.31 -0.92
C ILE A 551 10.12 -54.39 -0.34
N ARG A 552 9.73 -53.44 0.53
CA ARG A 552 8.36 -53.38 1.09
C ARG A 552 7.92 -51.95 1.13
N ASP A 553 6.79 -51.62 0.56
CA ASP A 553 6.13 -50.28 0.58
C ASP A 553 5.77 -49.75 1.94
N THR A 554 6.49 -50.10 3.01
CA THR A 554 6.32 -49.71 4.40
C THR A 554 7.54 -48.91 4.85
N PHE A 555 7.32 -47.65 5.24
CA PHE A 555 8.33 -46.77 5.79
C PHE A 555 8.54 -47.12 7.27
N TYR A 556 9.72 -47.62 7.64
CA TYR A 556 10.16 -47.68 9.03
C TYR A 556 11.19 -46.56 9.26
N ILE A 557 10.89 -45.69 10.23
CA ILE A 557 11.85 -44.75 10.78
C ILE A 557 12.75 -45.57 11.74
N THR A 558 13.90 -45.94 11.30
CA THR A 558 14.93 -46.52 12.19
C THR A 558 15.75 -45.39 12.77
N TYR A 559 15.63 -45.16 14.05
CA TYR A 559 16.58 -44.32 14.79
C TYR A 559 17.94 -44.97 14.76
N ARG A 560 18.89 -44.34 14.07
CA ARG A 560 20.29 -44.73 14.19
C ARG A 560 20.90 -43.95 15.33
N ASP A 561 21.71 -44.62 16.10
CA ASP A 561 22.40 -44.22 17.32
C ASP A 561 22.69 -42.71 17.48
N SER A 562 22.50 -42.20 18.68
CA SER A 562 22.51 -40.81 19.14
C SER A 562 23.85 -40.08 19.02
N SER A 563 24.83 -40.67 18.34
CA SER A 563 26.16 -40.07 18.20
C SER A 563 26.40 -39.30 16.88
N VAL A 564 25.46 -39.25 15.95
CA VAL A 564 25.68 -38.65 14.61
C VAL A 564 24.59 -37.64 14.23
N SER A 565 25.09 -36.48 13.99
CA SER A 565 24.67 -35.34 13.16
C SER A 565 23.60 -34.41 13.71
N ARG A 566 24.07 -33.28 14.11
CA ARG A 566 23.31 -32.02 14.28
C ARG A 566 22.98 -31.48 12.88
N SER A 567 21.70 -31.50 12.51
CA SER A 567 21.25 -30.82 11.29
C SER A 567 20.90 -29.37 11.59
N THR A 568 21.54 -28.45 10.90
CA THR A 568 21.23 -27.01 11.01
C THR A 568 20.43 -26.57 9.78
N LEU A 569 19.42 -25.74 10.01
CA LEU A 569 18.75 -25.04 8.93
C LEU A 569 19.58 -23.80 8.59
N ALA A 570 20.03 -23.67 7.36
CA ALA A 570 20.77 -22.53 6.89
C ALA A 570 20.10 -21.86 5.68
N ILE A 571 20.17 -20.54 5.62
CA ILE A 571 19.79 -19.78 4.42
C ILE A 571 21.05 -19.52 3.61
N LEU A 572 21.06 -19.95 2.35
CA LEU A 572 22.19 -19.79 1.44
C LEU A 572 21.99 -18.60 0.50
N PRO A 573 23.07 -17.90 0.17
CA PRO A 573 23.05 -16.82 -0.78
C PRO A 573 22.84 -17.29 -2.21
N ASN A 574 22.25 -16.42 -3.05
CA ASN A 574 22.14 -16.59 -4.50
C ASN A 574 22.38 -15.27 -5.24
N GLY A 575 23.63 -15.01 -5.56
CA GLY A 575 24.04 -13.81 -6.33
C GLY A 575 23.49 -13.77 -7.75
N ASP A 576 23.07 -14.92 -8.31
CA ASP A 576 22.64 -15.07 -9.71
C ASP A 576 21.14 -14.79 -9.92
N LEU A 577 20.41 -14.39 -8.85
CA LEU A 577 19.00 -14.04 -8.98
C LEU A 577 18.78 -12.94 -10.00
N ILE A 578 17.85 -13.19 -10.92
CA ILE A 578 17.39 -12.22 -11.90
C ILE A 578 16.09 -11.54 -11.47
N PRO A 579 15.76 -10.36 -12.01
CA PRO A 579 14.52 -9.68 -11.67
C PRO A 579 13.29 -10.51 -12.00
N GLU A 580 12.29 -10.43 -11.11
CA GLU A 580 10.94 -10.88 -11.42
C GLU A 580 10.28 -9.86 -12.33
N TYR A 581 9.51 -10.30 -13.29
CA TYR A 581 8.68 -9.42 -14.10
C TYR A 581 7.34 -10.05 -14.44
N GLY A 582 6.38 -9.21 -14.78
CA GLY A 582 5.07 -9.70 -15.14
C GLY A 582 4.18 -8.60 -15.70
N TRP A 583 2.96 -8.98 -16.04
CA TRP A 583 1.91 -8.06 -16.41
C TRP A 583 0.63 -8.40 -15.65
N THR A 584 -0.18 -7.39 -15.42
CA THR A 584 -1.49 -7.52 -14.80
C THR A 584 -2.53 -6.88 -15.69
N ALA A 585 -3.72 -7.47 -15.75
CA ALA A 585 -4.89 -6.88 -16.38
C ALA A 585 -6.07 -6.93 -15.40
N GLU A 586 -6.91 -5.93 -15.43
CA GLU A 586 -8.13 -5.84 -14.64
C GLU A 586 -9.28 -5.30 -15.49
N PHE A 587 -10.44 -5.93 -15.33
CA PHE A 587 -11.73 -5.40 -15.77
C PHE A 587 -12.61 -5.20 -14.54
N GLY A 588 -13.09 -3.97 -14.32
CA GLY A 588 -13.86 -3.61 -13.14
C GLY A 588 -15.18 -2.93 -13.49
N TYR A 589 -16.15 -3.13 -12.60
CA TYR A 589 -17.45 -2.44 -12.60
C TYR A 589 -17.70 -1.83 -11.22
N GLN A 590 -18.12 -0.58 -11.21
CA GLN A 590 -18.50 0.12 -10.00
C GLN A 590 -19.91 0.68 -10.10
N GLN A 591 -20.72 0.49 -9.05
CA GLN A 591 -22.09 0.98 -8.97
C GLN A 591 -22.30 1.72 -7.65
N LYS A 592 -22.66 3.00 -7.73
CA LYS A 592 -23.12 3.82 -6.60
C LYS A 592 -24.61 3.66 -6.43
N LEU A 593 -25.03 3.49 -5.19
CA LEU A 593 -26.43 3.39 -4.77
C LEU A 593 -26.70 4.50 -3.78
N PHE A 594 -27.64 5.39 -4.04
CA PHE A 594 -28.01 6.44 -3.11
C PHE A 594 -29.47 6.84 -3.24
N SER A 595 -30.07 7.22 -2.12
CA SER A 595 -31.43 7.80 -2.07
C SER A 595 -31.39 9.28 -2.39
N LYS A 596 -32.53 9.82 -2.90
CA LYS A 596 -32.67 11.25 -3.24
C LYS A 596 -32.35 12.17 -2.05
N ASN A 597 -32.67 11.76 -0.83
CA ASN A 597 -32.43 12.50 0.41
C ASN A 597 -31.07 12.21 1.08
N LYS A 598 -30.15 11.53 0.41
CA LYS A 598 -28.80 11.15 0.90
C LYS A 598 -28.77 10.37 2.23
N LYS A 599 -29.90 9.87 2.72
CA LYS A 599 -29.96 9.03 3.94
C LYS A 599 -29.39 7.65 3.74
N TYR A 600 -29.27 7.21 2.53
CA TYR A 600 -28.69 5.94 2.11
C TYR A 600 -27.62 6.19 1.05
N SER A 601 -26.44 5.63 1.27
CA SER A 601 -25.34 5.59 0.32
C SER A 601 -24.78 4.17 0.28
N GLY A 602 -24.57 3.63 -0.90
CA GLY A 602 -23.97 2.32 -1.12
C GLY A 602 -22.99 2.34 -2.29
N LEU A 603 -22.04 1.43 -2.26
CA LEU A 603 -21.07 1.23 -3.32
C LEU A 603 -20.87 -0.27 -3.52
N ILE A 604 -21.04 -0.72 -4.75
CA ILE A 604 -20.62 -2.05 -5.21
C ILE A 604 -19.41 -1.83 -6.11
N ASP A 605 -18.32 -2.55 -5.85
CA ASP A 605 -17.13 -2.56 -6.69
C ASP A 605 -16.76 -4.01 -6.98
N MET A 606 -16.64 -4.36 -8.25
CA MET A 606 -16.33 -5.71 -8.73
C MET A 606 -15.13 -5.61 -9.68
N ALA A 607 -14.18 -6.53 -9.56
CA ALA A 607 -13.03 -6.59 -10.44
C ALA A 607 -12.63 -8.03 -10.75
N PHE A 608 -12.56 -8.36 -12.04
CA PHE A 608 -11.86 -9.53 -12.55
C PHE A 608 -10.42 -9.15 -12.78
N PHE A 609 -9.47 -9.93 -12.30
CA PHE A 609 -8.07 -9.67 -12.44
C PHE A 609 -7.32 -10.88 -12.96
N TRP A 610 -6.26 -10.59 -13.72
CA TRP A 610 -5.31 -11.55 -14.24
C TRP A 610 -3.89 -11.03 -14.02
N GLN A 611 -3.03 -11.88 -13.49
CA GLN A 611 -1.62 -11.57 -13.23
C GLN A 611 -0.78 -12.71 -13.76
N GLN A 612 0.20 -12.40 -14.59
CA GLN A 612 1.14 -13.37 -15.16
C GLN A 612 2.54 -12.93 -14.77
N TYR A 613 3.27 -13.82 -14.11
CA TYR A 613 4.64 -13.58 -13.65
C TYR A 613 5.60 -14.53 -14.28
N LYS A 614 6.82 -14.04 -14.50
CA LYS A 614 7.99 -14.81 -14.91
C LYS A 614 9.12 -14.62 -13.92
N ASN A 615 9.95 -15.64 -13.77
CA ASN A 615 11.11 -15.66 -12.88
C ASN A 615 10.74 -15.36 -11.41
N LEU A 616 9.58 -15.81 -10.95
CA LEU A 616 9.13 -15.56 -9.60
C LEU A 616 10.16 -16.13 -8.61
N VAL A 617 10.63 -15.29 -7.68
CA VAL A 617 11.58 -15.70 -6.64
C VAL A 617 10.81 -16.38 -5.51
N ASP A 618 11.22 -17.57 -5.16
CA ASP A 618 10.72 -18.30 -4.00
C ASP A 618 11.87 -19.05 -3.33
N PHE A 619 11.69 -19.51 -2.10
CA PHE A 619 12.69 -20.30 -1.39
C PHE A 619 12.60 -21.78 -1.77
N GLY A 620 13.68 -22.29 -2.32
CA GLY A 620 13.90 -23.72 -2.57
C GLY A 620 14.64 -24.36 -1.42
N VAL A 621 14.40 -25.67 -1.23
CA VAL A 621 15.17 -26.52 -0.30
C VAL A 621 16.28 -27.19 -1.08
N ASN A 622 17.53 -27.01 -0.63
CA ASN A 622 18.69 -27.69 -1.17
C ASN A 622 19.34 -28.55 -0.09
N LEU A 623 19.68 -29.79 -0.42
CA LEU A 623 20.43 -30.68 0.46
C LEU A 623 21.84 -30.78 -0.05
N SER A 624 22.84 -30.62 0.82
CA SER A 624 24.22 -30.86 0.41
C SER A 624 24.56 -32.35 0.52
N ASP A 625 25.30 -32.86 -0.46
CA ASP A 625 25.81 -34.24 -0.50
C ASP A 625 26.95 -34.54 0.52
N GLU A 626 27.23 -33.60 1.42
CA GLU A 626 28.30 -33.79 2.40
C GLU A 626 27.86 -34.76 3.50
N THR A 627 28.47 -35.91 3.47
CA THR A 627 28.09 -37.16 4.17
C THR A 627 28.21 -37.12 5.70
N VAL A 628 28.57 -36.02 6.35
CA VAL A 628 28.85 -35.97 7.79
C VAL A 628 27.95 -35.03 8.56
N ASN A 629 27.38 -33.97 7.96
CA ASN A 629 26.44 -33.05 8.60
C ASN A 629 25.36 -32.64 7.59
N SER A 630 24.23 -33.32 7.61
CA SER A 630 23.08 -32.97 6.75
C SER A 630 22.55 -31.60 7.13
N ILE A 631 22.94 -30.56 6.39
CA ILE A 631 22.41 -29.21 6.54
C ILE A 631 21.25 -29.03 5.57
N VAL A 632 20.07 -28.75 6.08
CA VAL A 632 18.95 -28.32 5.26
C VAL A 632 19.19 -26.88 4.87
N LYS A 633 19.33 -26.61 3.60
CA LYS A 633 19.66 -25.29 3.07
C LYS A 633 18.44 -24.70 2.37
N LEU A 634 18.02 -23.53 2.80
CA LEU A 634 17.04 -22.71 2.07
C LEU A 634 17.78 -21.73 1.17
N ARG A 635 17.38 -21.62 -0.08
CA ARG A 635 17.97 -20.70 -1.04
C ARG A 635 16.87 -20.00 -1.81
N ALA A 636 16.98 -18.69 -1.96
CA ALA A 636 16.10 -17.95 -2.85
C ALA A 636 16.48 -18.25 -4.30
N GLU A 637 15.51 -18.62 -5.14
CA GLU A 637 15.72 -19.02 -6.53
C GLU A 637 14.60 -18.47 -7.42
N ASN A 638 14.91 -18.22 -8.71
CA ASN A 638 13.90 -17.92 -9.71
C ASN A 638 13.27 -19.23 -10.17
N ILE A 639 12.30 -19.71 -9.43
CA ILE A 639 11.82 -21.10 -9.58
C ILE A 639 10.63 -21.28 -10.49
N THR A 640 9.85 -20.23 -10.81
CA THR A 640 8.62 -20.48 -11.55
C THR A 640 8.09 -19.30 -12.34
N ASP A 641 7.38 -19.65 -13.41
CA ASP A 641 6.38 -18.79 -14.01
C ASP A 641 5.04 -19.04 -13.31
N ALA A 642 4.34 -17.98 -12.95
CA ALA A 642 3.14 -18.05 -12.16
C ALA A 642 1.98 -17.27 -12.79
N ARG A 643 0.78 -17.77 -12.56
CA ARG A 643 -0.46 -17.12 -12.98
C ARG A 643 -1.41 -17.02 -11.80
N ILE A 644 -2.03 -15.85 -11.65
CA ILE A 644 -3.05 -15.64 -10.65
C ILE A 644 -4.23 -14.96 -11.32
N ALA A 645 -5.34 -15.66 -11.36
CA ALA A 645 -6.61 -15.13 -11.87
C ALA A 645 -7.62 -15.08 -10.71
N GLY A 646 -8.55 -14.15 -10.76
CA GLY A 646 -9.54 -14.07 -9.69
C GLY A 646 -10.61 -13.02 -9.86
N LEU A 647 -11.46 -12.98 -8.83
CA LEU A 647 -12.57 -12.05 -8.69
C LEU A 647 -12.47 -11.38 -7.33
N ASP A 648 -12.62 -10.08 -7.31
CA ASP A 648 -12.66 -9.27 -6.10
C ASP A 648 -13.98 -8.47 -6.09
N ILE A 649 -14.78 -8.63 -5.03
CA ILE A 649 -16.07 -7.96 -4.89
C ILE A 649 -16.06 -7.24 -3.55
N SER A 650 -16.37 -5.95 -3.54
CA SER A 650 -16.59 -5.19 -2.31
C SER A 650 -17.94 -4.51 -2.34
N PHE A 651 -18.54 -4.45 -1.17
CA PHE A 651 -19.84 -3.85 -0.98
C PHE A 651 -19.81 -2.99 0.28
N LYS A 652 -20.13 -1.71 0.15
CA LYS A 652 -20.15 -0.74 1.25
C LYS A 652 -21.52 -0.10 1.32
N HIS A 653 -22.05 0.01 2.53
CA HIS A 653 -23.30 0.71 2.81
C HIS A 653 -23.15 1.67 3.97
N ALA A 654 -23.77 2.82 3.84
CA ALA A 654 -23.96 3.78 4.91
C ALA A 654 -25.43 4.21 4.92
N ILE A 655 -26.08 4.04 6.06
CA ILE A 655 -27.47 4.42 6.30
C ILE A 655 -27.48 5.38 7.48
N THR A 656 -28.09 6.56 7.31
CA THR A 656 -28.21 7.53 8.39
C THR A 656 -29.67 7.92 8.54
N HIS A 657 -30.24 7.73 9.72
CA HIS A 657 -31.61 8.12 10.07
C HIS A 657 -31.68 8.75 11.45
N LYS A 658 -31.96 10.07 11.52
CA LYS A 658 -32.00 10.84 12.77
C LYS A 658 -30.69 10.67 13.56
N LYS A 659 -30.75 10.00 14.71
CA LYS A 659 -29.63 9.72 15.62
C LYS A 659 -28.93 8.38 15.32
N HIS A 660 -29.40 7.62 14.34
CA HIS A 660 -28.90 6.28 14.01
C HIS A 660 -28.07 6.33 12.74
N ALA A 661 -26.91 5.73 12.77
CA ALA A 661 -26.11 5.44 11.57
C ALA A 661 -25.67 3.98 11.57
N VAL A 662 -25.73 3.35 10.41
CA VAL A 662 -25.27 1.98 10.18
C VAL A 662 -24.28 2.00 9.04
N ASN A 663 -23.11 1.46 9.25
CA ASN A 663 -22.07 1.26 8.25
C ASN A 663 -21.82 -0.24 8.08
N ILE A 664 -21.83 -0.72 6.87
CA ILE A 664 -21.54 -2.12 6.53
C ILE A 664 -20.49 -2.14 5.44
N MET A 665 -19.45 -2.90 5.63
CA MET A 665 -18.45 -3.19 4.61
C MET A 665 -18.30 -4.70 4.49
N THR A 666 -18.45 -5.22 3.28
CA THR A 666 -18.19 -6.63 2.99
C THR A 666 -17.27 -6.76 1.79
N GLY A 667 -16.46 -7.79 1.80
CA GLY A 667 -15.57 -8.13 0.71
C GLY A 667 -15.47 -9.63 0.51
N TYR A 668 -15.42 -10.04 -0.74
CA TYR A 668 -15.11 -11.42 -1.13
C TYR A 668 -14.06 -11.41 -2.22
N THR A 669 -13.02 -12.21 -2.03
CA THR A 669 -11.98 -12.39 -3.04
C THR A 669 -11.77 -13.87 -3.29
N TYR A 670 -11.85 -14.25 -4.54
CA TYR A 670 -11.44 -15.55 -5.03
C TYR A 670 -10.14 -15.41 -5.82
N THR A 671 -9.16 -16.29 -5.56
CA THR A 671 -7.90 -16.34 -6.28
C THR A 671 -7.57 -17.75 -6.73
N LEU A 672 -7.10 -17.89 -7.95
CA LEU A 672 -6.54 -19.12 -8.50
C LEU A 672 -5.04 -18.93 -8.76
N PRO A 673 -4.18 -19.14 -7.74
CA PRO A 673 -2.74 -18.91 -7.82
C PRO A 673 -2.03 -20.19 -8.28
N ILE A 674 -1.71 -20.30 -9.57
CA ILE A 674 -1.14 -21.50 -10.16
C ILE A 674 0.28 -21.27 -10.70
N VAL A 675 1.08 -22.33 -10.64
CA VAL A 675 2.35 -22.48 -11.34
C VAL A 675 2.07 -22.85 -12.79
N VAL A 676 2.65 -22.12 -13.74
CA VAL A 676 2.41 -22.34 -15.18
C VAL A 676 3.41 -23.29 -15.78
N ASP A 677 4.65 -23.29 -15.29
CA ASP A 677 5.69 -24.20 -15.77
C ASP A 677 5.58 -25.55 -15.08
N LYS A 678 5.34 -26.61 -15.89
CA LYS A 678 5.30 -27.99 -15.40
C LYS A 678 6.68 -28.52 -15.00
N TYR A 679 7.75 -27.91 -15.49
CA TYR A 679 9.13 -28.20 -15.15
C TYR A 679 9.62 -27.32 -13.99
N LEU A 680 8.83 -27.18 -12.95
CA LEU A 680 9.42 -26.94 -11.64
C LEU A 680 10.25 -28.19 -11.30
N GLY A 681 11.27 -28.32 -12.10
CA GLY A 681 12.35 -29.17 -11.78
C GLY A 681 13.05 -28.56 -10.58
N TYR A 682 12.61 -28.90 -9.38
CA TYR A 682 13.66 -29.53 -8.59
C TYR A 682 14.28 -30.53 -9.54
N ASN A 683 15.54 -30.30 -9.95
CA ASN A 683 16.27 -31.22 -10.77
C ASN A 683 16.53 -32.47 -9.91
N LEU A 684 15.42 -33.18 -9.58
CA LEU A 684 15.39 -34.38 -8.76
C LEU A 684 16.26 -35.48 -9.39
N ASP A 685 16.52 -35.35 -10.71
CA ASP A 685 17.42 -36.24 -11.44
C ASP A 685 18.89 -36.03 -11.10
N LYS A 686 19.25 -34.86 -10.52
CA LYS A 686 20.62 -34.62 -10.00
C LYS A 686 20.80 -35.02 -8.54
N ILE A 687 19.73 -35.32 -7.81
CA ILE A 687 19.78 -35.87 -6.47
C ILE A 687 19.70 -37.38 -6.60
N GLY A 688 20.68 -38.11 -6.10
CA GLY A 688 20.81 -39.54 -6.28
C GLY A 688 19.49 -40.32 -6.06
N PRO A 689 19.29 -41.47 -6.69
CA PRO A 689 18.01 -42.17 -6.85
C PRO A 689 17.25 -42.42 -5.52
N TYR A 690 17.95 -42.55 -4.42
CA TYR A 690 17.34 -42.78 -3.10
C TYR A 690 16.75 -41.51 -2.48
N PHE A 691 17.35 -40.39 -2.70
CA PHE A 691 16.88 -39.06 -2.22
C PHE A 691 15.73 -38.55 -3.08
N GLY A 692 15.76 -38.79 -4.38
CA GLY A 692 14.67 -38.41 -5.28
C GLY A 692 13.33 -39.06 -4.90
N ALA A 693 13.31 -40.29 -4.44
CA ALA A 693 12.11 -40.99 -3.97
C ALA A 693 11.55 -40.37 -2.67
N PHE A 694 12.42 -40.01 -1.71
CA PHE A 694 12.03 -39.33 -0.46
C PHE A 694 11.46 -37.93 -0.73
N PHE A 695 12.10 -37.14 -1.57
CA PHE A 695 11.60 -35.82 -1.97
C PHE A 695 10.31 -35.91 -2.76
N LYS A 696 10.16 -36.81 -3.68
CA LYS A 696 8.92 -37.06 -4.40
C LYS A 696 7.76 -37.40 -3.47
N TYR A 697 8.05 -38.08 -2.37
CA TYR A 697 7.08 -38.40 -1.33
C TYR A 697 6.76 -37.20 -0.42
N MET A 698 7.78 -36.47 0.06
CA MET A 698 7.60 -35.28 0.91
C MET A 698 6.86 -34.13 0.20
N PHE A 699 7.07 -34.00 -1.10
CA PHE A 699 6.43 -32.97 -1.93
C PHE A 699 5.20 -33.47 -2.68
N ARG A 700 4.83 -34.76 -2.54
CA ARG A 700 3.52 -35.24 -2.98
C ARG A 700 2.42 -34.49 -2.21
N PRO A 701 1.42 -33.95 -2.91
CA PRO A 701 0.29 -33.38 -2.22
C PRO A 701 -0.39 -34.43 -1.33
N ILE A 702 -0.60 -34.08 -0.06
CA ILE A 702 -1.32 -34.93 0.90
C ILE A 702 -2.78 -35.12 0.47
N THR A 703 -3.22 -34.33 -0.52
CA THR A 703 -4.57 -34.39 -1.08
C THR A 703 -4.51 -34.28 -2.61
N GLY A 704 -4.42 -35.42 -3.32
CA GLY A 704 -4.61 -35.48 -4.76
C GLY A 704 -3.70 -34.61 -5.66
N ASP A 705 -3.69 -34.90 -6.94
CA ASP A 705 -2.78 -34.29 -7.97
C ASP A 705 -2.89 -32.77 -8.17
N THR A 706 -3.87 -32.09 -7.62
CA THR A 706 -4.14 -30.65 -7.86
C THR A 706 -3.30 -29.70 -7.03
N ALA A 707 -2.82 -30.10 -5.85
CA ALA A 707 -2.11 -29.22 -4.92
C ALA A 707 -0.66 -28.89 -5.36
N SER A 708 -0.05 -29.67 -6.25
CA SER A 708 1.32 -29.45 -6.76
C SER A 708 1.44 -28.23 -7.68
N TYR A 709 0.33 -27.72 -8.21
CA TYR A 709 0.29 -26.59 -9.11
C TYR A 709 -0.11 -25.26 -8.42
N VAL A 710 -0.36 -25.28 -7.13
CA VAL A 710 -0.75 -24.08 -6.37
C VAL A 710 0.48 -23.41 -5.77
N LEU A 711 0.57 -22.10 -5.91
CA LEU A 711 1.64 -21.30 -5.28
C LEU A 711 1.55 -21.38 -3.76
N LYS A 712 2.72 -21.42 -3.08
CA LYS A 712 2.80 -21.53 -1.63
C LYS A 712 2.19 -20.33 -0.90
N TYR A 713 1.64 -20.56 0.30
CA TYR A 713 1.16 -19.53 1.24
C TYR A 713 0.08 -18.60 0.67
N ARG A 714 -0.84 -19.13 -0.15
CA ARG A 714 -2.00 -18.40 -0.67
C ARG A 714 -3.29 -19.01 -0.17
N ASN A 715 -4.25 -18.12 0.09
CA ASN A 715 -5.63 -18.50 0.41
C ASN A 715 -6.48 -18.30 -0.85
N ARG A 716 -7.26 -19.30 -1.27
CA ARG A 716 -8.15 -19.16 -2.43
C ARG A 716 -9.34 -18.26 -2.17
N HIS A 717 -9.90 -18.34 -0.96
CA HIS A 717 -11.08 -17.59 -0.57
C HIS A 717 -10.77 -16.71 0.63
N LEU A 718 -11.06 -15.43 0.48
CA LEU A 718 -11.04 -14.44 1.55
C LEU A 718 -12.41 -13.78 1.62
N VAL A 719 -13.02 -13.74 2.82
CA VAL A 719 -14.24 -12.98 3.07
C VAL A 719 -13.98 -12.01 4.21
N THR A 720 -14.44 -10.79 4.08
CA THR A 720 -14.39 -9.77 5.12
C THR A 720 -15.78 -9.20 5.35
N LEU A 721 -16.12 -8.93 6.59
CA LEU A 721 -17.34 -8.25 7.02
C LEU A 721 -16.96 -7.27 8.13
N ASP A 722 -17.40 -6.03 8.04
CA ASP A 722 -17.36 -5.06 9.13
C ASP A 722 -18.75 -4.41 9.21
N PHE A 723 -19.36 -4.53 10.37
CA PHE A 723 -20.64 -3.90 10.72
C PHE A 723 -20.42 -2.92 11.85
N GLU A 724 -20.90 -1.69 11.71
CA GLU A 724 -20.83 -0.66 12.73
C GLU A 724 -22.18 0.05 12.85
N TYR A 725 -22.74 0.08 14.05
CA TYR A 725 -23.91 0.85 14.41
C TYR A 725 -23.52 2.00 15.33
N VAL A 726 -23.97 3.20 15.01
CA VAL A 726 -23.69 4.42 15.76
C VAL A 726 -25.02 5.05 16.18
N PHE A 727 -25.16 5.32 17.50
CA PHE A 727 -26.31 6.00 18.07
C PHE A 727 -25.91 7.34 18.66
N ASP A 728 -26.58 8.43 18.20
CA ASP A 728 -26.43 9.82 18.66
C ASP A 728 -24.95 10.31 18.68
N ASN A 729 -24.10 9.76 17.82
CA ASN A 729 -22.64 9.96 17.87
C ASN A 729 -21.98 9.67 19.23
N LYS A 730 -22.73 9.02 20.16
CA LYS A 730 -22.24 8.67 21.50
C LYS A 730 -21.90 7.21 21.64
N LEU A 731 -22.79 6.32 21.21
CA LEU A 731 -22.59 4.88 21.31
C LEU A 731 -22.24 4.31 19.94
N THR A 732 -21.13 3.61 19.86
CA THR A 732 -20.73 2.83 18.66
C THR A 732 -20.59 1.38 19.04
N ILE A 733 -21.30 0.49 18.34
CA ILE A 733 -21.18 -0.96 18.49
C ILE A 733 -20.76 -1.52 17.13
N GLY A 734 -19.79 -2.39 17.10
CA GLY A 734 -19.34 -3.01 15.87
C GLY A 734 -18.94 -4.47 16.02
N VAL A 735 -19.07 -5.19 14.92
CA VAL A 735 -18.62 -6.58 14.78
C VAL A 735 -17.89 -6.68 13.46
N ASP A 736 -16.72 -7.23 13.46
CA ASP A 736 -16.03 -7.62 12.23
C ASP A 736 -15.75 -9.11 12.21
N ALA A 737 -15.87 -9.69 11.04
CA ALA A 737 -15.65 -11.09 10.80
C ALA A 737 -14.77 -11.30 9.57
N ARG A 738 -13.95 -12.34 9.61
CA ARG A 738 -13.08 -12.71 8.52
C ARG A 738 -13.00 -14.21 8.34
N TYR A 739 -13.07 -14.63 7.08
CA TYR A 739 -12.86 -16.00 6.69
C TYR A 739 -11.64 -16.13 5.79
N TYR A 740 -10.82 -17.13 6.08
CA TYR A 740 -9.69 -17.55 5.25
C TYR A 740 -9.87 -19.02 4.89
N SER A 741 -9.83 -19.38 3.62
CA SER A 741 -9.64 -20.77 3.24
C SER A 741 -8.27 -21.24 3.73
N ASN A 742 -8.09 -22.53 3.93
CA ASN A 742 -6.78 -23.07 4.23
C ASN A 742 -5.81 -22.84 3.06
N GLN A 743 -4.53 -22.75 3.40
CA GLN A 743 -3.46 -22.74 2.41
C GLN A 743 -3.27 -24.17 1.90
N GLU A 744 -3.43 -24.37 0.59
CA GLU A 744 -3.29 -25.68 -0.04
C GLU A 744 -1.81 -26.10 -0.18
N ASN A 745 -0.94 -25.11 -0.32
CA ASN A 745 0.50 -25.34 -0.45
C ASN A 745 1.31 -24.41 0.46
N PHE A 746 2.36 -24.95 1.04
CA PHE A 746 3.36 -24.26 1.87
C PHE A 746 4.65 -25.11 1.89
N ASP A 747 5.72 -24.63 2.49
CA ASP A 747 6.97 -25.38 2.57
C ASP A 747 6.83 -26.61 3.47
N LYS A 748 6.77 -27.77 2.82
CA LYS A 748 6.58 -29.08 3.48
C LYS A 748 7.72 -29.44 4.42
N LEU A 749 8.87 -28.78 4.30
CA LEU A 749 9.98 -28.90 5.24
C LEU A 749 9.54 -28.71 6.70
N PHE A 750 8.60 -27.80 6.94
CA PHE A 750 8.09 -27.59 8.31
C PHE A 750 7.41 -28.85 8.89
N LEU A 751 6.80 -29.69 8.05
CA LEU A 751 6.19 -30.94 8.48
C LEU A 751 7.23 -32.00 8.91
N ALA A 752 8.45 -31.85 8.42
CA ALA A 752 9.53 -32.79 8.70
C ALA A 752 10.40 -32.39 9.91
N ILE A 753 10.10 -31.24 10.59
CA ILE A 753 10.85 -30.82 11.78
C ILE A 753 10.59 -31.79 12.93
N PRO A 754 11.58 -32.56 13.38
CA PRO A 754 11.39 -33.56 14.42
C PRO A 754 10.97 -32.93 15.75
N GLY A 755 10.00 -33.55 16.42
CA GLY A 755 9.52 -33.09 17.73
C GLY A 755 8.60 -31.87 17.69
N ALA A 756 8.56 -31.12 16.58
CA ALA A 756 7.66 -29.98 16.46
C ALA A 756 6.19 -30.36 16.31
N GLY A 757 5.88 -31.58 15.80
CA GLY A 757 4.50 -32.07 15.61
C GLY A 757 3.65 -31.22 14.67
N ILE A 758 4.28 -30.48 13.75
CA ILE A 758 3.58 -29.61 12.81
C ILE A 758 2.73 -30.43 11.84
N ASP A 759 3.23 -31.62 11.47
CA ASP A 759 2.50 -32.58 10.62
C ASP A 759 1.26 -33.14 11.32
N GLU A 760 1.35 -33.45 12.60
CA GLU A 760 0.23 -33.90 13.42
C GLU A 760 -0.85 -32.82 13.51
N TYR A 761 -0.44 -31.58 13.82
CA TYR A 761 -1.37 -30.45 13.83
C TYR A 761 -2.02 -30.23 12.47
N TYR A 762 -1.25 -30.27 11.40
CA TYR A 762 -1.76 -30.10 10.03
C TYR A 762 -2.81 -31.16 9.64
N LYS A 763 -2.62 -32.40 10.07
CA LYS A 763 -3.59 -33.51 9.85
C LYS A 763 -4.89 -33.28 10.61
N THR A 764 -4.81 -32.73 11.81
CA THR A 764 -5.97 -32.54 12.73
C THR A 764 -6.68 -31.20 12.57
N MET A 765 -6.04 -30.21 11.94
CA MET A 765 -6.65 -28.90 11.74
C MET A 765 -7.89 -28.97 10.84
N PRO A 766 -8.90 -28.12 11.08
CA PRO A 766 -10.10 -28.07 10.26
C PRO A 766 -9.80 -27.76 8.79
N LYS A 767 -10.36 -28.55 7.86
CA LYS A 767 -10.14 -28.41 6.41
C LYS A 767 -11.02 -27.34 5.76
N ASN A 768 -12.06 -26.87 6.45
CA ASN A 768 -13.01 -25.88 5.95
C ASN A 768 -12.61 -24.41 6.17
N GLY A 769 -11.35 -24.15 6.47
CA GLY A 769 -10.82 -22.81 6.69
C GLY A 769 -11.08 -22.25 8.10
N ASN A 770 -10.82 -20.96 8.25
CA ASN A 770 -10.85 -20.28 9.54
C ASN A 770 -11.77 -19.06 9.50
N PHE A 771 -12.74 -19.04 10.40
CA PHE A 771 -13.67 -17.93 10.60
C PHE A 771 -13.37 -17.24 11.94
N ILE A 772 -13.01 -15.96 11.87
CA ILE A 772 -12.55 -15.16 13.02
C ILE A 772 -13.54 -14.01 13.19
N VAL A 773 -14.01 -13.80 14.41
CA VAL A 773 -14.95 -12.73 14.77
C VAL A 773 -14.33 -11.85 15.83
N ASN A 774 -14.46 -10.54 15.66
CA ASN A 774 -14.12 -9.53 16.67
C ASN A 774 -15.36 -8.68 16.98
N ALA A 775 -15.45 -8.17 18.21
CA ALA A 775 -16.50 -7.27 18.64
C ALA A 775 -15.91 -6.01 19.28
N ARG A 776 -16.62 -4.90 19.17
CA ARG A 776 -16.18 -3.62 19.74
C ARG A 776 -17.37 -2.77 20.20
N ALA A 777 -17.19 -2.06 21.29
CA ALA A 777 -18.15 -1.08 21.78
C ALA A 777 -17.42 0.18 22.27
N PHE A 778 -17.91 1.36 21.90
CA PHE A 778 -17.34 2.63 22.30
C PHE A 778 -18.47 3.55 22.81
N TYR A 779 -18.16 4.28 23.87
CA TYR A 779 -19.07 5.30 24.39
C TYR A 779 -18.32 6.64 24.49
N THR A 780 -18.87 7.68 23.80
CA THR A 780 -18.28 9.01 23.73
C THR A 780 -19.01 9.98 24.65
N LEU A 781 -18.28 10.51 25.61
CA LEU A 781 -18.73 11.51 26.58
C LEU A 781 -18.31 12.91 26.13
N LYS A 782 -19.22 13.88 26.26
CA LYS A 782 -18.95 15.32 25.95
C LYS A 782 -18.30 15.53 24.58
N GLN A 783 -18.56 14.64 23.62
CA GLN A 783 -17.99 14.66 22.25
C GLN A 783 -16.46 14.60 22.16
N ARG A 784 -15.75 14.35 23.26
CA ARG A 784 -14.27 14.40 23.33
C ARG A 784 -13.64 13.19 23.98
N HIS A 785 -14.32 12.57 24.92
CA HIS A 785 -13.78 11.45 25.69
C HIS A 785 -14.48 10.16 25.26
N THR A 786 -13.75 9.21 24.73
CA THR A 786 -14.30 7.92 24.29
C THR A 786 -13.70 6.80 25.10
N LEU A 787 -14.56 5.98 25.72
CA LEU A 787 -14.20 4.73 26.34
C LEU A 787 -14.56 3.60 25.40
N GLY A 788 -13.65 2.67 25.18
CA GLY A 788 -13.81 1.54 24.28
C GLY A 788 -13.54 0.22 24.96
N PHE A 789 -14.31 -0.79 24.57
CA PHE A 789 -14.06 -2.19 24.89
C PHE A 789 -14.03 -3.00 23.60
N ILE A 790 -12.96 -3.77 23.39
CA ILE A 790 -12.72 -4.51 22.16
C ILE A 790 -12.36 -5.95 22.53
N VAL A 791 -12.97 -6.90 21.85
CA VAL A 791 -12.67 -8.32 21.96
C VAL A 791 -12.23 -8.84 20.60
N LYS A 792 -10.98 -9.23 20.48
CA LYS A 792 -10.43 -9.86 19.27
C LYS A 792 -10.51 -11.38 19.40
N ASN A 793 -10.76 -12.07 18.29
CA ASN A 793 -10.97 -13.53 18.25
C ASN A 793 -12.02 -14.01 19.27
N LEU A 794 -13.21 -13.40 19.21
CA LEU A 794 -14.31 -13.66 20.16
C LEU A 794 -14.69 -15.15 20.30
N THR A 795 -14.59 -15.90 19.22
CA THR A 795 -14.87 -17.35 19.19
C THR A 795 -13.70 -18.21 19.71
N ASN A 796 -12.62 -17.56 20.12
CA ASN A 796 -11.37 -18.21 20.55
C ASN A 796 -10.91 -19.30 19.57
N ARG A 797 -10.98 -18.99 18.26
CA ARG A 797 -10.59 -19.90 17.19
C ARG A 797 -9.08 -20.09 17.23
N GLU A 798 -8.59 -21.33 17.28
CA GLU A 798 -7.20 -21.67 17.06
C GLU A 798 -6.94 -21.85 15.56
N TYR A 799 -5.96 -21.12 15.02
CA TYR A 799 -5.63 -21.13 13.60
C TYR A 799 -4.22 -20.58 13.35
N TRP A 800 -3.72 -20.80 12.17
CA TRP A 800 -2.50 -20.18 11.67
C TRP A 800 -2.74 -19.45 10.33
N LEU A 801 -1.96 -18.42 10.08
CA LEU A 801 -1.81 -17.75 8.78
C LEU A 801 -0.50 -18.16 8.09
N ARG A 802 0.39 -18.75 8.85
CA ARG A 802 1.65 -19.33 8.42
C ARG A 802 1.92 -20.62 9.21
N VAL A 803 2.48 -21.61 8.52
CA VAL A 803 2.82 -22.91 9.11
C VAL A 803 3.72 -22.75 10.34
N GLY A 804 3.43 -23.50 11.40
CA GLY A 804 4.24 -23.55 12.63
C GLY A 804 4.11 -22.33 13.56
N ARG A 805 3.11 -21.41 13.31
CA ARG A 805 2.83 -20.27 14.18
C ARG A 805 1.34 -20.07 14.38
N LEU A 806 0.88 -20.22 15.61
CA LEU A 806 -0.51 -19.95 15.97
C LEU A 806 -0.77 -18.44 16.09
N GLU A 807 -1.89 -18.01 15.55
CA GLU A 807 -2.41 -16.67 15.73
C GLU A 807 -2.97 -16.48 17.16
N PRO A 808 -3.09 -15.22 17.63
CA PRO A 808 -3.50 -14.94 18.99
C PRO A 808 -4.84 -15.58 19.39
N PRO A 809 -4.94 -16.11 20.64
CA PRO A 809 -6.22 -16.52 21.24
C PRO A 809 -7.12 -15.29 21.47
N ILE A 810 -8.25 -15.48 22.12
CA ILE A 810 -9.12 -14.37 22.51
C ILE A 810 -8.34 -13.29 23.27
N ASN A 811 -8.54 -12.02 22.88
CA ASN A 811 -7.88 -10.87 23.48
C ASN A 811 -8.91 -9.81 23.88
N PHE A 812 -8.78 -9.29 25.08
CA PHE A 812 -9.63 -8.24 25.63
C PHE A 812 -8.84 -6.95 25.72
N THR A 813 -9.41 -5.85 25.24
CA THR A 813 -8.78 -4.53 25.26
C THR A 813 -9.73 -3.47 25.79
N MET A 814 -9.26 -2.66 26.74
CA MET A 814 -9.88 -1.42 27.15
C MET A 814 -9.11 -0.25 26.54
N GLN A 815 -9.81 0.71 25.97
CA GLN A 815 -9.23 1.89 25.32
C GLN A 815 -9.86 3.16 25.86
N TYR A 816 -9.03 4.16 26.11
CA TYR A 816 -9.48 5.53 26.34
C TYR A 816 -8.93 6.42 25.24
N ARG A 817 -9.77 7.28 24.67
CA ARG A 817 -9.40 8.25 23.64
C ARG A 817 -9.96 9.62 23.97
N PHE A 818 -9.09 10.63 23.85
CA PHE A 818 -9.44 12.04 23.92
C PHE A 818 -9.20 12.68 22.56
N GLU A 819 -10.17 13.46 22.07
CA GLU A 819 -10.09 14.18 20.78
C GLU A 819 -10.54 15.64 20.98
N LEU A 820 -9.79 16.59 20.36
CA LEU A 820 -10.08 18.02 20.39
C LEU A 820 -10.36 18.56 18.99
#